data_8aff9b6a591ad246bd0522db314f6cf3
#
_entry.id   8aff9b6a591ad246bd0522db314f6cf3
#
_cell.length_a   1.000
_cell.length_b   1.000
_cell.length_c   1.000
_cell.angle_alpha   90.00
_cell.angle_beta   90.00
_cell.angle_gamma   90.00
#
_symmetry.space_group_name_H-M   'P 1'
#
loop_
_entity.id
_entity.type
_entity.pdbx_description
1 polymer ?
#
loop_
_entity_poly.entity_id
_entity_poly.type
_entity_poly.pdbx_seq_one_letter_code
_entity_poly.pdbx_strand_id
1 'polypeptide(L)'
;MTEQKFISVRGAREHNLKSIDVDIPRDQLVVITGLSGSGKSSLAFDTIYAEGQRRYVESLSAYARQFLNMMEKPDVDHISGLSPAISIEQKTTSKNPRSTVGTVTEIYDYLRLLFARAGTPYSPATGKPIEAQQVQDMVDRVMTMPADTRAYLLAPIVRDRKGEYRKEFIELRKQGFQRVKVDGVFYELDEPPVLDKKFRHNIDVVVDRIVVRDGIETRLADSFRTALDLADGIAFLETAPKDGDAERVTFSEKFACPVSGFTIPEIEPRLFSFNAPFGACPDCDGLGKELFFDDRLVVPDVTLKINDGALAPWRKGKSPYFSQTIESIAKHYKFNPSTKWQDLPENVQQVFLYGSGEAEIKFRYDEGGRVYQISRVFEGVIPNMERRYRETDSSWVREEFESYQNNRPCGGCGGFRLRPEALAVKIADLHVGHVVQMSIGKALAWCDIVPENLTAQKNEIAKAILKEVRERLGFLNNVGLEYLTLSRNSGTLSGGESQRIRLASQIGSGLTGVLYVLDEPSIGLHQRDNDRLLITLKNLRDQGNTVIVVEHDEEAIREADYVYDIGPGAGAHGGQVVSHGTPAFVASDKGSITGQYLSGMRAIDVPTSRRAGNGKKVQIVKATGNNLKKISADFPLGKFVCVTGVSGGGKSTLTIETLFKTASMRLNGARQTPAPCETIKGLEHLDKVIDIDQRAIGRTPRSNPATYTGAFTPIRDWFSGLPESKARGYKPGRFSFNVKGGRCEACQGDGLIKIEMHFLPDVYVTCETCSGARYNRETLEIKFKGKSIADVLEMTVEDAQVFFQAVPSIREKMDALVRVGLDYIKVGQQATTLSGGEAQRVKLSKELARRSTGRTLYILDEPTTGLHFEDVRKLLEVLHELVETGNTVVVIEHNLDVIKTADWIIDIGPEGGDGGGEIVAIGTPETVAKNAKSYTGQYLKDMLTPRRVAAE
;
A
#
# COMPACT_ATOMS: atom_id res chain seq x y z
N MET A 1 41.00 -24.10 10.25
CA MET A 1 39.64 -24.66 10.11
C MET A 1 39.41 -24.78 8.61
N THR A 2 39.19 -25.98 8.10
CA THR A 2 38.81 -26.14 6.68
C THR A 2 37.47 -25.44 6.48
N GLU A 3 37.41 -24.44 5.61
CA GLU A 3 36.17 -23.77 5.24
C GLU A 3 35.13 -24.79 4.78
N GLN A 4 34.00 -24.84 5.44
CA GLN A 4 32.92 -25.75 5.12
C GLN A 4 32.27 -25.27 3.83
N LYS A 5 32.47 -26.00 2.72
CA LYS A 5 32.04 -25.59 1.37
C LYS A 5 30.53 -25.74 1.12
N PHE A 6 29.82 -26.44 1.98
CA PHE A 6 28.39 -26.75 1.80
C PHE A 6 27.60 -26.46 3.07
N ILE A 7 26.34 -26.05 2.87
CA ILE A 7 25.29 -26.16 3.87
C ILE A 7 24.70 -27.56 3.70
N SER A 8 24.95 -28.43 4.69
CA SER A 8 24.48 -29.82 4.62
C SER A 8 23.25 -30.02 5.48
N VAL A 9 22.13 -30.39 4.85
CA VAL A 9 20.86 -30.74 5.47
C VAL A 9 20.66 -32.25 5.38
N ARG A 10 20.27 -32.88 6.47
CA ARG A 10 20.03 -34.32 6.56
C ARG A 10 18.69 -34.61 7.18
N GLY A 11 17.90 -35.44 6.50
CA GLY A 11 16.61 -35.92 6.99
C GLY A 11 15.56 -34.84 7.17
N ALA A 12 15.44 -33.86 6.25
CA ALA A 12 14.42 -32.82 6.33
C ALA A 12 13.01 -33.39 6.07
N ARG A 13 12.08 -33.17 7.03
CA ARG A 13 10.71 -33.73 7.00
C ARG A 13 9.64 -32.67 7.21
N GLU A 14 10.00 -31.40 7.12
CA GLU A 14 9.04 -30.32 7.32
C GLU A 14 7.91 -30.38 6.28
N HIS A 15 6.67 -30.25 6.71
CA HIS A 15 5.45 -30.33 5.90
C HIS A 15 5.39 -31.61 5.02
N ASN A 16 5.60 -31.47 3.71
CA ASN A 16 5.52 -32.57 2.76
C ASN A 16 6.89 -33.15 2.35
N LEU A 17 7.99 -32.68 2.94
CA LEU A 17 9.32 -33.19 2.65
C LEU A 17 9.47 -34.65 3.12
N LYS A 18 10.07 -35.50 2.30
CA LYS A 18 10.17 -36.95 2.51
C LYS A 18 11.55 -37.36 3.02
N SER A 19 12.00 -36.80 4.15
CA SER A 19 13.30 -37.08 4.77
C SER A 19 14.45 -36.88 3.77
N ILE A 20 14.51 -35.71 3.16
CA ILE A 20 15.49 -35.42 2.10
C ILE A 20 16.83 -34.97 2.64
N ASP A 21 17.88 -35.34 1.92
CA ASP A 21 19.25 -34.92 2.14
C ASP A 21 19.69 -33.98 1.02
N VAL A 22 20.25 -32.81 1.36
CA VAL A 22 20.78 -31.85 0.39
C VAL A 22 22.10 -31.21 0.87
N ASP A 23 23.01 -30.99 -0.08
CA ASP A 23 24.30 -30.34 0.14
C ASP A 23 24.37 -29.07 -0.73
N ILE A 24 23.96 -27.93 -0.17
CA ILE A 24 23.86 -26.67 -0.87
C ILE A 24 25.23 -25.98 -0.87
N PRO A 25 25.80 -25.67 -2.05
CA PRO A 25 27.08 -24.99 -2.12
C PRO A 25 27.01 -23.57 -1.56
N ARG A 26 28.04 -23.18 -0.77
CA ARG A 26 28.18 -21.85 -0.21
C ARG A 26 28.76 -20.89 -1.23
N ASP A 27 28.50 -19.60 -1.00
CA ASP A 27 29.00 -18.48 -1.82
C ASP A 27 28.62 -18.59 -3.31
N GLN A 28 27.43 -19.16 -3.55
CA GLN A 28 26.84 -19.36 -4.86
C GLN A 28 25.39 -18.86 -4.91
N LEU A 29 24.89 -18.61 -6.10
CA LEU A 29 23.48 -18.38 -6.40
C LEU A 29 22.82 -19.72 -6.66
N VAL A 30 22.01 -20.17 -5.70
CA VAL A 30 21.32 -21.48 -5.74
C VAL A 30 19.84 -21.27 -5.95
N VAL A 31 19.28 -21.86 -7.01
CA VAL A 31 17.84 -21.80 -7.28
C VAL A 31 17.19 -23.10 -6.84
N ILE A 32 16.10 -22.99 -6.06
CA ILE A 32 15.23 -24.10 -5.70
C ILE A 32 13.94 -23.95 -6.52
N THR A 33 13.69 -24.87 -7.44
CA THR A 33 12.56 -24.85 -8.36
C THR A 33 11.70 -26.12 -8.25
N GLY A 34 10.62 -26.22 -9.03
CA GLY A 34 9.69 -27.35 -9.07
C GLY A 34 8.22 -26.91 -9.03
N LEU A 35 7.29 -27.84 -9.12
CA LEU A 35 5.84 -27.58 -9.16
C LEU A 35 5.34 -26.77 -7.94
N SER A 36 4.24 -26.03 -8.11
CA SER A 36 3.56 -25.39 -6.97
C SER A 36 3.16 -26.43 -5.92
N GLY A 37 3.45 -26.18 -4.63
CA GLY A 37 3.18 -27.13 -3.56
C GLY A 37 4.12 -28.36 -3.50
N SER A 38 5.24 -28.36 -4.23
CA SER A 38 6.20 -29.48 -4.21
C SER A 38 7.09 -29.57 -2.96
N GLY A 39 7.15 -28.50 -2.12
CA GLY A 39 7.96 -28.46 -0.89
C GLY A 39 9.16 -27.50 -0.96
N LYS A 40 9.28 -26.67 -1.99
CA LYS A 40 10.36 -25.68 -2.16
C LYS A 40 10.51 -24.75 -0.96
N SER A 41 9.42 -24.08 -0.59
CA SER A 41 9.40 -23.15 0.53
C SER A 41 9.62 -23.86 1.85
N SER A 42 9.13 -25.12 2.01
CA SER A 42 9.39 -25.94 3.18
C SER A 42 10.89 -26.22 3.38
N LEU A 43 11.62 -26.46 2.26
CA LEU A 43 13.08 -26.63 2.36
C LEU A 43 13.80 -25.28 2.62
N ALA A 44 13.48 -24.23 1.82
CA ALA A 44 14.20 -22.98 1.86
C ALA A 44 13.93 -22.17 3.15
N PHE A 45 12.63 -21.99 3.49
CA PHE A 45 12.21 -21.11 4.58
C PHE A 45 11.96 -21.88 5.88
N ASP A 46 11.11 -22.93 5.85
CA ASP A 46 10.69 -23.61 7.08
C ASP A 46 11.78 -24.54 7.63
N THR A 47 12.78 -24.93 6.82
CA THR A 47 13.91 -25.75 7.26
C THR A 47 15.21 -24.95 7.38
N ILE A 48 15.75 -24.44 6.26
CA ILE A 48 17.10 -23.83 6.22
C ILE A 48 17.13 -22.48 6.91
N TYR A 49 16.26 -21.58 6.50
CA TYR A 49 16.17 -20.24 7.09
C TYR A 49 15.76 -20.30 8.56
N ALA A 50 14.72 -21.08 8.89
CA ALA A 50 14.20 -21.21 10.25
C ALA A 50 15.28 -21.68 11.22
N GLU A 51 16.07 -22.71 10.87
CA GLU A 51 17.18 -23.18 11.69
C GLU A 51 18.33 -22.17 11.77
N GLY A 52 18.65 -21.47 10.66
CA GLY A 52 19.65 -20.41 10.64
C GLY A 52 19.31 -19.27 11.58
N GLN A 53 18.05 -18.82 11.53
CA GLN A 53 17.52 -17.77 12.40
C GLN A 53 17.48 -18.24 13.87
N ARG A 54 17.00 -19.46 14.13
CA ARG A 54 16.94 -20.05 15.48
C ARG A 54 18.32 -20.05 16.15
N ARG A 55 19.37 -20.52 15.46
CA ARG A 55 20.75 -20.54 15.97
C ARG A 55 21.32 -19.14 16.19
N TYR A 56 21.04 -18.22 15.30
CA TYR A 56 21.46 -16.82 15.47
C TYR A 56 20.85 -16.23 16.74
N VAL A 57 19.54 -16.43 16.93
CA VAL A 57 18.80 -15.96 18.09
C VAL A 57 19.29 -16.63 19.38
N GLU A 58 19.59 -17.92 19.38
CA GLU A 58 20.18 -18.63 20.51
C GLU A 58 21.54 -18.05 20.92
N SER A 59 22.27 -17.47 19.98
CA SER A 59 23.56 -16.81 20.24
C SER A 59 23.44 -15.46 20.95
N LEU A 60 22.23 -14.86 20.95
CA LEU A 60 21.96 -13.57 21.60
C LEU A 60 21.84 -13.68 23.11
N SER A 61 21.77 -12.54 23.81
CA SER A 61 21.66 -12.47 25.26
C SER A 61 20.41 -13.21 25.79
N ALA A 62 20.48 -13.66 27.08
CA ALA A 62 19.37 -14.34 27.75
C ALA A 62 18.05 -13.50 27.72
N TYR A 63 18.15 -12.16 27.76
CA TYR A 63 17.01 -11.26 27.66
C TYR A 63 16.36 -11.31 26.27
N ALA A 64 17.15 -11.26 25.22
CA ALA A 64 16.65 -11.39 23.84
C ALA A 64 16.01 -12.77 23.59
N ARG A 65 16.56 -13.82 24.17
CA ARG A 65 16.02 -15.19 24.09
C ARG A 65 14.64 -15.34 24.71
N GLN A 66 14.30 -14.60 25.78
CA GLN A 66 12.95 -14.64 26.38
C GLN A 66 11.84 -14.20 25.43
N PHE A 67 12.12 -13.27 24.52
CA PHE A 67 11.18 -12.87 23.50
C PHE A 67 11.09 -13.84 22.32
N LEU A 68 12.02 -14.77 22.20
CA LEU A 68 12.23 -15.64 21.06
C LEU A 68 12.00 -17.13 21.36
N ASN A 69 11.61 -17.47 22.60
CA ASN A 69 11.34 -18.84 23.06
C ASN A 69 10.16 -19.56 22.35
N MET A 70 9.62 -18.96 21.27
CA MET A 70 8.50 -19.51 20.50
C MET A 70 8.91 -19.96 19.08
N MET A 71 10.22 -20.00 18.77
CA MET A 71 10.68 -20.56 17.49
C MET A 71 10.77 -22.08 17.60
N GLU A 72 9.87 -22.77 16.94
CA GLU A 72 9.90 -24.24 16.85
C GLU A 72 11.16 -24.68 16.08
N LYS A 73 11.76 -25.79 16.55
CA LYS A 73 12.89 -26.40 15.84
C LYS A 73 12.32 -27.10 14.59
N PRO A 74 12.87 -26.86 13.39
CA PRO A 74 12.43 -27.58 12.19
C PRO A 74 12.58 -29.11 12.36
N ASP A 75 11.69 -29.88 11.75
CA ASP A 75 11.78 -31.32 11.70
C ASP A 75 12.87 -31.79 10.74
N VAL A 76 14.08 -31.85 11.28
CA VAL A 76 15.31 -32.19 10.55
C VAL A 76 16.27 -32.91 11.49
N ASP A 77 16.99 -33.93 10.99
CA ASP A 77 17.96 -34.68 11.79
C ASP A 77 19.16 -33.78 12.11
N HIS A 78 19.78 -33.16 11.13
CA HIS A 78 20.94 -32.30 11.28
C HIS A 78 21.09 -31.28 10.15
N ILE A 79 21.51 -30.06 10.53
CA ILE A 79 21.99 -29.05 9.57
C ILE A 79 23.33 -28.50 10.02
N SER A 80 24.31 -28.45 9.11
CA SER A 80 25.64 -27.86 9.34
C SER A 80 25.98 -26.83 8.24
N GLY A 81 26.98 -25.98 8.52
CA GLY A 81 27.48 -24.98 7.57
C GLY A 81 26.61 -23.73 7.43
N LEU A 82 25.60 -23.53 8.27
CA LEU A 82 24.76 -22.33 8.23
C LEU A 82 25.55 -21.09 8.63
N SER A 83 25.36 -20.03 7.87
CA SER A 83 25.69 -18.63 8.19
C SER A 83 24.47 -17.93 8.80
N PRO A 84 24.64 -16.71 9.40
CA PRO A 84 23.49 -15.87 9.76
C PRO A 84 22.56 -15.73 8.57
N ALA A 85 21.27 -16.01 8.75
CA ALA A 85 20.30 -16.09 7.68
C ALA A 85 19.37 -14.87 7.64
N ILE A 86 19.13 -14.33 6.45
CA ILE A 86 18.19 -13.23 6.18
C ILE A 86 17.15 -13.72 5.16
N SER A 87 15.86 -13.58 5.52
CA SER A 87 14.73 -13.92 4.65
C SER A 87 14.15 -12.68 4.00
N ILE A 88 13.85 -12.77 2.71
CA ILE A 88 13.17 -11.75 1.93
C ILE A 88 11.92 -12.35 1.30
N GLU A 89 10.86 -12.43 2.12
CA GLU A 89 9.56 -12.98 1.74
C GLU A 89 8.62 -11.93 1.17
N GLN A 90 7.60 -12.39 0.44
CA GLN A 90 6.55 -11.54 -0.14
C GLN A 90 5.50 -11.03 0.86
N LYS A 91 5.56 -11.41 2.14
CA LYS A 91 4.54 -11.03 3.11
C LYS A 91 4.27 -9.53 3.12
N THR A 92 3.00 -9.18 3.10
CA THR A 92 2.50 -7.81 3.04
C THR A 92 3.16 -6.90 4.06
N THR A 93 3.63 -5.75 3.57
CA THR A 93 4.16 -4.66 4.38
C THR A 93 3.15 -4.17 5.41
N SER A 94 3.68 -3.54 6.44
CA SER A 94 2.90 -2.85 7.47
C SER A 94 1.77 -2.01 6.86
N LYS A 95 0.55 -2.20 7.33
CA LYS A 95 -0.61 -1.37 6.98
C LYS A 95 -0.58 0.00 7.66
N ASN A 96 0.52 0.36 8.31
CA ASN A 96 0.66 1.64 8.97
C ASN A 96 0.64 2.78 7.92
N PRO A 97 -0.32 3.72 7.98
CA PRO A 97 -0.43 4.80 7.01
C PRO A 97 0.75 5.79 7.06
N ARG A 98 1.56 5.74 8.11
CA ARG A 98 2.77 6.55 8.27
C ARG A 98 4.03 5.89 7.69
N SER A 99 3.97 4.62 7.33
CA SER A 99 5.09 3.92 6.69
C SER A 99 5.16 4.27 5.19
N THR A 100 6.30 4.75 4.74
CA THR A 100 6.57 5.13 3.34
C THR A 100 7.81 4.42 2.81
N VAL A 101 8.00 4.42 1.49
CA VAL A 101 9.24 3.91 0.88
C VAL A 101 10.46 4.57 1.54
N GLY A 102 10.47 5.90 1.66
CA GLY A 102 11.58 6.64 2.27
C GLY A 102 11.88 6.27 3.73
N THR A 103 10.85 5.94 4.54
CA THR A 103 11.06 5.53 5.94
C THR A 103 11.50 4.07 6.07
N VAL A 104 11.01 3.17 5.21
CA VAL A 104 11.39 1.75 5.23
C VAL A 104 12.83 1.56 4.77
N THR A 105 13.30 2.42 3.85
CA THR A 105 14.68 2.41 3.33
C THR A 105 15.66 3.28 4.12
N GLU A 106 15.19 3.91 5.19
CA GLU A 106 15.96 4.87 6.02
C GLU A 106 16.42 6.13 5.26
N ILE A 107 16.17 6.23 3.95
CA ILE A 107 16.54 7.39 3.14
C ILE A 107 15.95 8.68 3.73
N TYR A 108 14.73 8.60 4.25
CA TYR A 108 14.07 9.76 4.86
C TYR A 108 14.80 10.29 6.08
N ASP A 109 15.42 9.43 6.88
CA ASP A 109 16.19 9.84 8.06
C ASP A 109 17.46 10.59 7.68
N TYR A 110 18.13 10.16 6.61
CA TYR A 110 19.26 10.91 6.05
C TYR A 110 18.81 12.24 5.41
N LEU A 111 17.69 12.29 4.73
CA LEU A 111 17.14 13.55 4.19
C LEU A 111 16.78 14.53 5.31
N ARG A 112 16.18 14.07 6.42
CA ARG A 112 15.92 14.90 7.60
C ARG A 112 17.21 15.52 8.14
N LEU A 113 18.28 14.73 8.24
CA LEU A 113 19.59 15.20 8.68
C LEU A 113 20.18 16.20 7.68
N LEU A 114 20.09 15.91 6.37
CA LEU A 114 20.58 16.80 5.31
C LEU A 114 19.90 18.18 5.37
N PHE A 115 18.56 18.21 5.42
CA PHE A 115 17.81 19.47 5.48
C PHE A 115 18.04 20.23 6.77
N ALA A 116 18.24 19.53 7.91
CA ALA A 116 18.54 20.17 9.17
C ALA A 116 19.93 20.81 9.21
N ARG A 117 20.91 20.22 8.51
CA ARG A 117 22.32 20.67 8.60
C ARG A 117 22.76 21.55 7.43
N ALA A 118 22.24 21.32 6.23
CA ALA A 118 22.63 22.04 5.01
C ALA A 118 21.52 22.94 4.45
N GLY A 119 20.26 22.76 4.89
CA GLY A 119 19.13 23.55 4.42
C GLY A 119 19.24 25.05 4.72
N THR A 120 18.56 25.84 3.92
CA THR A 120 18.41 27.29 4.12
C THR A 120 16.93 27.62 4.32
N PRO A 121 16.55 28.27 5.43
CA PRO A 121 15.17 28.65 5.68
C PRO A 121 14.78 29.85 4.81
N TYR A 122 13.57 29.85 4.31
CA TYR A 122 12.98 30.92 3.49
C TYR A 122 11.68 31.44 4.12
N SER A 123 11.41 32.71 3.95
CA SER A 123 10.14 33.31 4.37
C SER A 123 9.02 32.89 3.41
N PRO A 124 7.92 32.29 3.89
CA PRO A 124 6.78 31.98 3.04
C PRO A 124 6.12 33.23 2.43
N ALA A 125 6.21 34.38 3.10
CA ALA A 125 5.58 35.62 2.65
C ALA A 125 6.43 36.38 1.62
N THR A 126 7.75 36.37 1.76
CA THR A 126 8.65 37.15 0.88
C THR A 126 9.45 36.32 -0.10
N GLY A 127 9.53 34.99 0.11
CA GLY A 127 10.36 34.11 -0.68
C GLY A 127 11.88 34.31 -0.50
N LYS A 128 12.30 35.17 0.43
CA LYS A 128 13.73 35.47 0.69
C LYS A 128 14.28 34.56 1.79
N PRO A 129 15.59 34.26 1.78
CA PRO A 129 16.25 33.54 2.86
C PRO A 129 16.08 34.28 4.20
N ILE A 130 15.96 33.49 5.26
CA ILE A 130 15.91 33.98 6.64
C ILE A 130 17.23 33.56 7.29
N GLU A 131 17.94 34.53 7.88
CA GLU A 131 19.19 34.28 8.58
C GLU A 131 19.00 34.58 10.08
N ALA A 132 19.67 33.82 10.93
CA ALA A 132 19.80 34.15 12.36
C ALA A 132 20.93 35.17 12.47
N GLN A 133 20.64 36.28 13.15
CA GLN A 133 21.61 37.36 13.34
C GLN A 133 22.33 37.18 14.68
N GLN A 134 23.62 37.37 14.71
CA GLN A 134 24.36 37.51 15.98
C GLN A 134 24.15 38.89 16.57
N VAL A 135 24.26 39.02 17.89
CA VAL A 135 24.13 40.33 18.57
C VAL A 135 25.09 41.36 17.97
N GLN A 136 26.29 40.94 17.58
CA GLN A 136 27.25 41.83 16.92
C GLN A 136 26.73 42.38 15.60
N ASP A 137 26.14 41.51 14.76
CA ASP A 137 25.56 41.93 13.48
C ASP A 137 24.38 42.91 13.66
N MET A 138 23.60 42.70 14.72
CA MET A 138 22.49 43.59 15.08
C MET A 138 23.02 44.98 15.49
N VAL A 139 24.07 45.01 16.31
CA VAL A 139 24.76 46.25 16.74
C VAL A 139 25.34 46.99 15.53
N ASP A 140 26.09 46.26 14.69
CA ASP A 140 26.75 46.86 13.51
C ASP A 140 25.69 47.49 12.58
N ARG A 141 24.55 46.81 12.40
CA ARG A 141 23.45 47.32 11.56
C ARG A 141 22.81 48.58 12.16
N VAL A 142 22.67 48.68 13.47
CA VAL A 142 22.17 49.91 14.14
C VAL A 142 23.18 51.02 13.98
N MET A 143 24.47 50.76 14.12
CA MET A 143 25.56 51.74 13.96
C MET A 143 25.70 52.26 12.53
N THR A 144 25.15 51.61 11.53
CA THR A 144 25.08 52.13 10.14
C THR A 144 23.98 53.16 9.93
N MET A 145 23.09 53.37 10.92
CA MET A 145 22.06 54.41 10.84
C MET A 145 22.67 55.81 10.99
N PRO A 146 21.99 56.86 10.49
CA PRO A 146 22.49 58.24 10.63
C PRO A 146 22.78 58.62 12.09
N ALA A 147 23.87 59.35 12.33
CA ALA A 147 24.19 59.88 13.68
C ALA A 147 23.01 60.72 14.22
N ASP A 148 22.82 60.67 15.55
CA ASP A 148 21.73 61.30 16.29
C ASP A 148 20.33 60.73 16.01
N THR A 149 20.22 59.60 15.29
CA THR A 149 18.94 58.88 15.15
C THR A 149 18.47 58.41 16.54
N ARG A 150 17.25 58.79 16.90
CA ARG A 150 16.61 58.33 18.13
C ARG A 150 15.76 57.09 17.87
N ALA A 151 15.88 56.10 18.72
CA ALA A 151 15.12 54.87 18.58
C ALA A 151 14.81 54.24 19.96
N TYR A 152 13.78 53.41 19.98
CA TYR A 152 13.46 52.53 21.09
C TYR A 152 13.86 51.11 20.74
N LEU A 153 14.58 50.42 21.61
CA LEU A 153 14.79 48.98 21.55
C LEU A 153 13.66 48.30 22.35
N LEU A 154 12.89 47.49 21.69
CA LEU A 154 11.66 46.88 22.18
C LEU A 154 11.79 45.37 22.21
N ALA A 155 11.27 44.74 23.28
CA ALA A 155 11.13 43.28 23.40
C ALA A 155 9.66 42.87 23.24
N PRO A 156 9.24 42.20 22.13
CA PRO A 156 7.85 41.81 21.91
C PRO A 156 7.49 40.55 22.70
N ILE A 157 7.01 40.69 23.92
CA ILE A 157 6.65 39.58 24.82
C ILE A 157 5.29 38.95 24.50
N VAL A 158 4.36 39.70 23.90
CA VAL A 158 3.04 39.24 23.49
C VAL A 158 2.78 39.66 22.05
N ARG A 159 2.41 38.71 21.19
CA ARG A 159 2.08 38.97 19.78
C ARG A 159 0.76 38.28 19.42
N ASP A 160 -0.24 39.10 19.08
CA ASP A 160 -1.56 38.67 18.61
C ASP A 160 -2.21 37.58 19.50
N ARG A 161 -2.11 37.74 20.83
CA ARG A 161 -2.67 36.81 21.81
C ARG A 161 -3.75 37.45 22.69
N LYS A 162 -4.80 36.66 23.01
CA LYS A 162 -5.85 37.08 23.94
C LYS A 162 -5.37 36.96 25.38
N GLY A 163 -5.68 37.96 26.23
CA GLY A 163 -5.31 37.91 27.64
C GLY A 163 -5.44 39.25 28.33
N GLU A 164 -5.41 39.29 29.68
CA GLU A 164 -5.41 40.50 30.49
C GLU A 164 -3.99 40.96 30.88
N TYR A 165 -3.01 40.09 30.87
CA TYR A 165 -1.54 40.30 31.11
C TYR A 165 -1.17 41.07 32.36
N ARG A 166 -2.05 41.14 33.38
CA ARG A 166 -1.80 41.89 34.64
C ARG A 166 -0.62 41.34 35.42
N LYS A 167 -0.42 40.02 35.42
CA LYS A 167 0.69 39.37 36.13
C LYS A 167 2.02 39.70 35.47
N GLU A 168 2.04 39.69 34.17
CA GLU A 168 3.20 39.99 33.33
C GLU A 168 3.65 41.44 33.53
N PHE A 169 2.73 42.42 33.59
CA PHE A 169 3.06 43.80 33.89
C PHE A 169 3.66 43.98 35.30
N ILE A 170 3.15 43.27 36.31
CA ILE A 170 3.70 43.31 37.67
C ILE A 170 5.11 42.72 37.71
N GLU A 171 5.36 41.66 36.94
CA GLU A 171 6.66 40.99 36.91
C GLU A 171 7.70 41.86 36.19
N LEU A 172 7.34 42.45 35.05
CA LEU A 172 8.19 43.40 34.32
C LEU A 172 8.60 44.60 35.20
N ARG A 173 7.67 45.14 35.99
CA ARG A 173 7.96 46.23 36.95
C ARG A 173 8.94 45.77 38.03
N LYS A 174 8.80 44.54 38.55
CA LYS A 174 9.76 43.97 39.52
C LYS A 174 11.16 43.80 38.93
N GLN A 175 11.25 43.51 37.62
CA GLN A 175 12.51 43.39 36.88
C GLN A 175 13.15 44.75 36.55
N GLY A 176 12.45 45.87 36.86
CA GLY A 176 12.98 47.21 36.70
C GLY A 176 12.65 47.94 35.41
N PHE A 177 11.82 47.32 34.54
CA PHE A 177 11.35 48.01 33.34
C PHE A 177 10.35 49.11 33.69
N GLN A 178 10.36 50.18 32.92
CA GLN A 178 9.55 51.38 33.20
C GLN A 178 8.38 51.53 32.22
N ARG A 179 8.55 51.09 30.96
CA ARG A 179 7.59 51.32 29.88
C ARG A 179 7.27 50.09 29.07
N VAL A 180 6.03 50.03 28.61
CA VAL A 180 5.56 49.07 27.62
C VAL A 180 4.83 49.81 26.49
N LYS A 181 4.87 49.24 25.31
CA LYS A 181 4.04 49.63 24.17
C LYS A 181 2.96 48.57 23.99
N VAL A 182 1.69 48.95 24.18
CA VAL A 182 0.54 48.03 24.02
C VAL A 182 -0.30 48.48 22.85
N ASP A 183 -0.50 47.61 21.87
CA ASP A 183 -1.30 47.90 20.66
C ASP A 183 -0.91 49.22 19.96
N GLY A 184 0.39 49.53 19.96
CA GLY A 184 0.95 50.73 19.33
C GLY A 184 1.05 51.95 20.22
N VAL A 185 0.52 51.92 21.46
CA VAL A 185 0.52 53.05 22.39
C VAL A 185 1.47 52.80 23.56
N PHE A 186 2.29 53.81 23.94
CA PHE A 186 3.21 53.71 25.07
C PHE A 186 2.50 53.96 26.39
N TYR A 187 2.79 53.14 27.40
CA TYR A 187 2.30 53.22 28.76
C TYR A 187 3.44 53.10 29.76
N GLU A 188 3.35 53.83 30.90
CA GLU A 188 4.25 53.61 32.04
C GLU A 188 3.77 52.35 32.80
N LEU A 189 4.69 51.49 33.23
CA LEU A 189 4.37 50.28 34.01
C LEU A 189 3.86 50.56 35.43
N ASP A 190 3.97 51.81 35.91
CA ASP A 190 3.34 52.22 37.15
C ASP A 190 1.81 52.33 37.02
N GLU A 191 1.30 52.66 35.83
CA GLU A 191 -0.10 52.74 35.49
C GLU A 191 -0.39 51.92 34.18
N PRO A 192 -0.30 50.61 34.25
CA PRO A 192 -0.49 49.77 33.06
C PRO A 192 -1.95 49.79 32.58
N PRO A 193 -2.20 49.68 31.26
CA PRO A 193 -3.56 49.65 30.72
C PRO A 193 -4.32 48.41 31.18
N VAL A 194 -5.62 48.55 31.40
CA VAL A 194 -6.52 47.41 31.64
C VAL A 194 -6.93 46.81 30.30
N LEU A 195 -6.48 45.58 30.05
CA LEU A 195 -6.73 44.89 28.82
C LEU A 195 -7.93 43.95 28.92
N ASP A 196 -8.73 43.85 27.84
CA ASP A 196 -9.86 42.93 27.78
C ASP A 196 -9.39 41.57 27.22
N LYS A 197 -9.60 40.51 28.01
CA LYS A 197 -9.24 39.13 27.66
C LYS A 197 -9.89 38.59 26.36
N LYS A 198 -10.90 39.30 25.83
CA LYS A 198 -11.60 38.89 24.61
C LYS A 198 -10.88 39.31 23.34
N PHE A 199 -10.07 40.37 23.43
CA PHE A 199 -9.32 40.90 22.28
C PHE A 199 -7.89 40.34 22.26
N ARG A 200 -7.27 40.47 21.11
CA ARG A 200 -5.88 40.09 20.89
C ARG A 200 -5.02 41.34 21.08
N HIS A 201 -3.91 41.20 21.77
CA HIS A 201 -3.03 42.30 22.12
C HIS A 201 -1.62 42.03 21.65
N ASN A 202 -0.88 43.09 21.37
CA ASN A 202 0.56 43.12 21.14
C ASN A 202 1.20 43.94 22.27
N ILE A 203 2.19 43.34 22.94
CA ILE A 203 2.87 44.02 24.08
C ILE A 203 4.37 43.95 23.82
N ASP A 204 4.97 45.14 23.65
CA ASP A 204 6.41 45.31 23.49
C ASP A 204 6.97 46.02 24.74
N VAL A 205 8.00 45.46 25.38
CA VAL A 205 8.68 46.07 26.52
C VAL A 205 9.77 47.03 26.01
N VAL A 206 9.81 48.23 26.48
CA VAL A 206 10.88 49.18 26.15
C VAL A 206 12.12 48.83 27.00
N VAL A 207 13.10 48.20 26.34
CA VAL A 207 14.35 47.79 26.99
C VAL A 207 15.36 48.93 27.08
N ASP A 208 15.50 49.68 25.98
CA ASP A 208 16.42 50.82 25.97
C ASP A 208 15.93 51.96 25.06
N ARG A 209 16.41 53.18 25.32
CA ARG A 209 16.24 54.37 24.49
C ARG A 209 17.60 54.75 23.93
N ILE A 210 17.74 54.67 22.65
CA ILE A 210 19.01 54.77 21.95
C ILE A 210 19.06 56.09 21.20
N VAL A 211 20.25 56.72 21.23
CA VAL A 211 20.64 57.76 20.29
C VAL A 211 21.92 57.25 19.62
N VAL A 212 21.85 57.04 18.29
CA VAL A 212 22.97 56.49 17.53
C VAL A 212 24.14 57.47 17.54
N ARG A 213 25.26 57.07 18.16
CA ARG A 213 26.52 57.83 18.24
C ARG A 213 27.67 56.88 18.53
N ASP A 214 28.89 57.28 18.22
CA ASP A 214 30.06 56.46 18.52
C ASP A 214 30.18 56.17 20.03
N GLY A 215 30.60 54.94 20.37
CA GLY A 215 30.86 54.50 21.74
C GLY A 215 29.67 53.93 22.50
N ILE A 216 28.52 53.66 21.82
CA ILE A 216 27.38 53.01 22.45
C ILE A 216 27.33 51.51 22.21
N GLU A 217 28.26 50.91 21.45
CA GLU A 217 28.24 49.55 20.96
C GLU A 217 28.10 48.52 22.09
N THR A 218 28.89 48.66 23.16
CA THR A 218 28.85 47.75 24.32
C THR A 218 27.49 47.77 25.01
N ARG A 219 26.98 49.00 25.28
CA ARG A 219 25.65 49.19 25.89
C ARG A 219 24.55 48.67 25.02
N LEU A 220 24.64 48.88 23.71
CA LEU A 220 23.69 48.39 22.72
C LEU A 220 23.66 46.88 22.67
N ALA A 221 24.84 46.24 22.73
CA ALA A 221 24.94 44.75 22.77
C ALA A 221 24.29 44.18 24.03
N ASP A 222 24.49 44.80 25.20
CA ASP A 222 23.84 44.38 26.45
C ASP A 222 22.31 44.58 26.41
N SER A 223 21.87 45.69 25.82
CA SER A 223 20.45 45.97 25.63
C SER A 223 19.80 44.98 24.65
N PHE A 224 20.49 44.61 23.56
CA PHE A 224 20.02 43.54 22.65
C PHE A 224 19.92 42.22 23.37
N ARG A 225 20.93 41.77 24.14
CA ARG A 225 20.85 40.52 24.91
C ARG A 225 19.62 40.52 25.83
N THR A 226 19.42 41.61 26.58
CA THR A 226 18.25 41.75 27.45
C THR A 226 16.93 41.68 26.68
N ALA A 227 16.84 42.32 25.51
CA ALA A 227 15.64 42.30 24.69
C ALA A 227 15.37 40.89 24.09
N LEU A 228 16.42 40.22 23.63
CA LEU A 228 16.34 38.89 23.05
C LEU A 228 15.96 37.84 24.09
N ASP A 229 16.57 37.89 25.28
CA ASP A 229 16.24 36.99 26.40
C ASP A 229 14.78 37.18 26.86
N LEU A 230 14.29 38.40 26.90
CA LEU A 230 12.93 38.72 27.34
C LEU A 230 11.87 38.30 26.35
N ALA A 231 12.15 38.36 25.04
CA ALA A 231 11.20 38.10 23.94
C ALA A 231 11.57 36.89 23.12
N ASP A 232 12.22 35.91 23.74
CA ASP A 232 12.51 34.61 23.13
C ASP A 232 13.27 34.74 21.79
N GLY A 233 14.31 35.57 21.76
CA GLY A 233 15.24 35.74 20.63
C GLY A 233 14.78 36.75 19.57
N ILE A 234 13.85 37.65 19.87
CA ILE A 234 13.40 38.71 18.96
C ILE A 234 13.47 40.08 19.62
N ALA A 235 13.96 41.07 18.87
CA ALA A 235 13.96 42.46 19.27
C ALA A 235 13.48 43.39 18.14
N PHE A 236 12.80 44.46 18.47
CA PHE A 236 12.43 45.49 17.51
C PHE A 236 13.22 46.79 17.84
N LEU A 237 13.73 47.40 16.79
CA LEU A 237 14.21 48.80 16.90
C LEU A 237 13.21 49.68 16.16
N GLU A 238 12.62 50.62 16.88
CA GLU A 238 11.65 51.55 16.33
C GLU A 238 12.22 53.00 16.42
N THR A 239 12.38 53.62 15.26
CA THR A 239 12.86 55.01 15.22
C THR A 239 11.83 55.97 15.79
N ALA A 240 12.30 57.06 16.42
CA ALA A 240 11.47 58.10 16.99
C ALA A 240 11.87 59.46 16.40
N PRO A 241 11.56 59.70 15.10
CA PRO A 241 11.85 60.97 14.45
C PRO A 241 11.03 62.10 15.07
N LYS A 242 11.51 63.32 15.00
CA LYS A 242 10.74 64.50 15.46
C LYS A 242 9.56 64.78 14.53
N ASP A 243 9.76 64.61 13.25
CA ASP A 243 8.76 64.79 12.19
C ASP A 243 8.83 63.56 11.24
N GLY A 244 7.68 62.92 10.94
CA GLY A 244 7.56 61.77 10.08
C GLY A 244 7.12 60.47 10.78
N ASP A 245 6.95 59.42 10.02
CA ASP A 245 6.54 58.10 10.51
C ASP A 245 7.69 57.33 11.15
N ALA A 246 7.42 56.62 12.23
CA ALA A 246 8.39 55.73 12.89
C ALA A 246 8.67 54.49 12.00
N GLU A 247 9.93 54.24 11.73
CA GLU A 247 10.38 53.05 11.02
C GLU A 247 10.72 51.95 12.03
N ARG A 248 10.22 50.75 11.84
CA ARG A 248 10.48 49.57 12.69
C ARG A 248 11.37 48.58 11.98
N VAL A 249 12.50 48.27 12.58
CA VAL A 249 13.43 47.21 12.13
C VAL A 249 13.33 46.04 13.10
N THR A 250 13.18 44.84 12.57
CA THR A 250 13.14 43.60 13.35
C THR A 250 14.51 42.93 13.35
N PHE A 251 14.97 42.53 14.51
CA PHE A 251 16.16 41.72 14.72
C PHE A 251 15.75 40.38 15.34
N SER A 252 16.46 39.33 14.99
CA SER A 252 16.19 38.01 15.55
C SER A 252 17.46 37.19 15.65
N GLU A 253 17.66 36.63 16.81
CA GLU A 253 18.67 35.59 17.06
C GLU A 253 18.21 34.23 16.54
N LYS A 254 16.90 34.04 16.29
CA LYS A 254 16.26 32.90 15.66
C LYS A 254 15.95 33.20 14.20
N PHE A 255 15.70 32.16 13.43
CA PHE A 255 15.25 32.28 12.05
C PHE A 255 13.85 32.93 12.00
N ALA A 256 13.77 34.20 11.80
CA ALA A 256 12.51 34.97 11.75
C ALA A 256 12.42 35.84 10.51
N CYS A 257 11.23 35.88 9.88
CA CYS A 257 10.94 36.85 8.84
C CYS A 257 10.50 38.20 9.43
N PRO A 258 11.20 39.29 9.14
CA PRO A 258 10.85 40.61 9.69
C PRO A 258 9.52 41.14 9.16
N VAL A 259 9.05 40.67 8.00
CA VAL A 259 7.83 41.18 7.34
C VAL A 259 6.57 40.50 7.84
N SER A 260 6.60 39.13 7.94
CA SER A 260 5.40 38.35 8.28
C SER A 260 5.36 37.84 9.72
N GLY A 261 6.45 38.03 10.49
CA GLY A 261 6.57 37.44 11.81
C GLY A 261 6.69 35.92 11.84
N PHE A 262 6.80 35.28 10.68
CA PHE A 262 7.03 33.83 10.58
C PHE A 262 8.38 33.47 11.20
N THR A 263 8.38 32.57 12.16
CA THR A 263 9.57 32.14 12.91
C THR A 263 9.74 30.65 12.84
N ILE A 264 10.98 30.18 12.66
CA ILE A 264 11.37 28.79 12.82
C ILE A 264 12.14 28.70 14.14
N PRO A 265 11.58 28.06 15.18
CA PRO A 265 12.19 28.07 16.51
C PRO A 265 13.54 27.38 16.54
N GLU A 266 13.65 26.24 15.85
CA GLU A 266 14.87 25.44 15.85
C GLU A 266 14.91 24.53 14.61
N ILE A 267 16.03 24.49 13.88
CA ILE A 267 16.18 23.64 12.70
C ILE A 267 16.94 22.36 13.10
N GLU A 268 16.17 21.38 13.58
CA GLU A 268 16.66 20.05 13.96
C GLU A 268 16.04 18.94 13.11
N PRO A 269 16.64 17.75 13.07
CA PRO A 269 16.07 16.62 12.31
C PRO A 269 14.63 16.24 12.70
N ARG A 270 14.22 16.50 13.97
CA ARG A 270 12.84 16.25 14.43
C ARG A 270 11.81 17.19 13.78
N LEU A 271 12.21 18.41 13.34
CA LEU A 271 11.35 19.34 12.61
C LEU A 271 10.85 18.75 11.29
N PHE A 272 11.65 17.89 10.66
CA PHE A 272 11.33 17.22 9.39
C PHE A 272 10.68 15.85 9.59
N SER A 273 10.25 15.48 10.80
CA SER A 273 9.60 14.23 11.10
C SER A 273 8.08 14.36 11.10
N PHE A 274 7.41 13.75 10.14
CA PHE A 274 5.94 13.69 10.13
C PHE A 274 5.37 12.67 11.14
N ASN A 275 6.23 11.88 11.81
CA ASN A 275 5.84 10.95 12.88
C ASN A 275 5.94 11.57 14.29
N ALA A 276 6.54 12.76 14.40
CA ALA A 276 6.67 13.48 15.66
C ALA A 276 5.78 14.74 15.65
N PRO A 277 5.08 15.05 16.76
CA PRO A 277 4.19 16.23 16.84
C PRO A 277 4.90 17.54 16.52
N PHE A 278 6.22 17.61 16.74
CA PHE A 278 7.04 18.79 16.48
C PHE A 278 7.17 19.12 15.00
N GLY A 279 7.16 18.13 14.11
CA GLY A 279 7.30 18.29 12.66
C GLY A 279 6.05 17.99 11.85
N ALA A 280 5.11 17.23 12.41
CA ALA A 280 3.88 16.81 11.73
C ALA A 280 2.95 18.00 11.48
N CYS A 281 2.28 18.01 10.34
CA CYS A 281 1.20 18.95 10.07
C CYS A 281 0.08 18.77 11.11
N PRO A 282 -0.36 19.83 11.80
CA PRO A 282 -1.38 19.72 12.86
C PRO A 282 -2.76 19.35 12.32
N ASP A 283 -3.08 19.66 11.04
CA ASP A 283 -4.41 19.41 10.48
C ASP A 283 -4.62 17.94 10.12
N CYS A 284 -3.57 17.26 9.66
CA CYS A 284 -3.65 15.84 9.24
C CYS A 284 -2.80 14.90 10.10
N ASP A 285 -2.21 15.40 11.17
CA ASP A 285 -1.38 14.62 12.10
C ASP A 285 -0.25 13.84 11.41
N GLY A 286 0.34 14.44 10.37
CA GLY A 286 1.40 13.85 9.55
C GLY A 286 0.95 12.79 8.54
N LEU A 287 -0.36 12.63 8.32
CA LEU A 287 -0.90 11.67 7.33
C LEU A 287 -0.83 12.21 5.89
N GLY A 288 -0.83 13.54 5.71
CA GLY A 288 -0.83 14.19 4.40
C GLY A 288 -2.17 14.10 3.65
N LYS A 289 -3.17 13.49 4.24
CA LYS A 289 -4.49 13.25 3.64
C LYS A 289 -5.58 13.55 4.64
N GLU A 290 -6.70 13.99 4.13
CA GLU A 290 -7.95 14.14 4.86
C GLU A 290 -8.98 13.16 4.32
N LEU A 291 -9.70 12.48 5.24
CA LEU A 291 -10.88 11.71 4.89
C LEU A 291 -12.06 12.65 4.74
N PHE A 292 -12.79 12.55 3.68
CA PHE A 292 -14.03 13.30 3.47
C PHE A 292 -15.11 12.41 2.86
N PHE A 293 -16.36 12.73 3.11
CA PHE A 293 -17.48 12.06 2.45
C PHE A 293 -17.62 12.60 1.02
N ASP A 294 -17.48 11.70 0.04
CA ASP A 294 -17.50 12.07 -1.38
C ASP A 294 -18.93 12.08 -1.91
N ASP A 295 -19.38 13.22 -2.43
CA ASP A 295 -20.71 13.44 -3.04
C ASP A 295 -21.03 12.36 -4.07
N ARG A 296 -20.02 11.92 -4.86
CA ARG A 296 -20.17 10.90 -5.90
C ARG A 296 -20.39 9.49 -5.33
N LEU A 297 -19.97 9.24 -4.09
CA LEU A 297 -20.25 8.00 -3.38
C LEU A 297 -21.60 8.07 -2.66
N VAL A 298 -22.00 9.27 -2.24
CA VAL A 298 -23.32 9.53 -1.64
C VAL A 298 -24.40 9.49 -2.72
N VAL A 299 -24.12 10.01 -3.93
CA VAL A 299 -25.01 9.96 -5.11
C VAL A 299 -24.29 9.26 -6.27
N PRO A 300 -24.18 7.94 -6.26
CA PRO A 300 -23.41 7.21 -7.26
C PRO A 300 -24.07 7.14 -8.63
N ASP A 301 -25.39 7.35 -8.71
CA ASP A 301 -26.14 7.35 -9.97
C ASP A 301 -27.06 8.57 -10.02
N VAL A 302 -26.63 9.57 -10.75
CA VAL A 302 -27.35 10.84 -10.95
C VAL A 302 -28.62 10.69 -11.82
N THR A 303 -28.79 9.56 -12.51
CA THR A 303 -29.98 9.29 -13.34
C THR A 303 -31.17 8.78 -12.54
N LEU A 304 -30.94 8.37 -11.28
CA LEU A 304 -31.98 7.93 -10.36
C LEU A 304 -32.75 9.14 -9.81
N LYS A 305 -34.04 8.89 -9.49
CA LYS A 305 -34.86 9.83 -8.72
C LYS A 305 -34.50 9.73 -7.23
N ILE A 306 -34.78 10.80 -6.47
CA ILE A 306 -34.53 10.77 -5.01
C ILE A 306 -35.33 9.64 -4.35
N ASN A 307 -36.62 9.49 -4.70
CA ASN A 307 -37.49 8.43 -4.17
C ASN A 307 -37.05 7.02 -4.59
N ASP A 308 -36.34 6.86 -5.67
CA ASP A 308 -35.79 5.58 -6.15
C ASP A 308 -34.40 5.28 -5.60
N GLY A 309 -33.90 6.11 -4.63
CA GLY A 309 -32.67 5.89 -3.91
C GLY A 309 -31.43 6.51 -4.55
N ALA A 310 -31.54 7.67 -5.19
CA ALA A 310 -30.38 8.45 -5.65
C ALA A 310 -29.39 8.69 -4.50
N LEU A 311 -29.89 9.02 -3.30
CA LEU A 311 -29.07 9.10 -2.08
C LEU A 311 -28.79 7.71 -1.52
N ALA A 312 -27.62 7.17 -1.81
CA ALA A 312 -27.22 5.81 -1.46
C ALA A 312 -27.28 5.49 0.05
N PRO A 313 -26.93 6.41 0.99
CA PRO A 313 -27.06 6.16 2.42
C PRO A 313 -28.51 5.92 2.87
N TRP A 314 -29.50 6.44 2.15
CA TRP A 314 -30.93 6.30 2.46
C TRP A 314 -31.61 5.16 1.70
N ARG A 315 -30.90 4.52 0.76
CA ARG A 315 -31.46 3.47 -0.12
C ARG A 315 -31.84 2.18 0.61
N LYS A 316 -31.10 1.78 1.64
CA LYS A 316 -31.32 0.52 2.38
C LYS A 316 -32.52 0.54 3.33
N GLY A 317 -33.02 1.70 3.67
CA GLY A 317 -34.21 1.83 4.53
C GLY A 317 -35.33 2.51 3.79
N LYS A 318 -36.35 1.79 3.33
CA LYS A 318 -37.67 2.38 3.10
C LYS A 318 -38.27 2.82 4.45
N SER A 319 -37.49 3.55 5.25
CA SER A 319 -37.97 4.13 6.48
C SER A 319 -38.96 5.22 6.14
N PRO A 320 -40.18 5.20 6.67
CA PRO A 320 -41.16 6.28 6.50
C PRO A 320 -40.55 7.65 6.82
N TYR A 321 -39.60 7.68 7.75
CA TYR A 321 -38.89 8.89 8.15
C TYR A 321 -38.16 9.58 6.96
N PHE A 322 -37.37 8.83 6.16
CA PHE A 322 -36.63 9.43 5.02
C PHE A 322 -37.60 9.91 3.92
N SER A 323 -38.64 9.15 3.61
CA SER A 323 -39.67 9.55 2.62
C SER A 323 -40.36 10.84 3.03
N GLN A 324 -40.77 10.94 4.29
CA GLN A 324 -41.44 12.14 4.83
C GLN A 324 -40.47 13.34 4.92
N THR A 325 -39.20 13.08 5.19
CA THR A 325 -38.15 14.12 5.15
C THR A 325 -38.02 14.68 3.72
N ILE A 326 -37.88 13.80 2.70
CA ILE A 326 -37.81 14.19 1.30
C ILE A 326 -39.04 15.01 0.88
N GLU A 327 -40.26 14.56 1.25
CA GLU A 327 -41.50 15.26 0.94
C GLU A 327 -41.56 16.66 1.57
N SER A 328 -41.07 16.79 2.81
CA SER A 328 -41.04 18.08 3.51
C SER A 328 -40.09 19.08 2.86
N ILE A 329 -38.90 18.62 2.45
CA ILE A 329 -37.92 19.40 1.72
C ILE A 329 -38.47 19.79 0.34
N ALA A 330 -39.09 18.83 -0.37
CA ALA A 330 -39.68 19.07 -1.69
C ALA A 330 -40.80 20.13 -1.64
N LYS A 331 -41.62 20.12 -0.58
CA LYS A 331 -42.64 21.14 -0.37
C LYS A 331 -42.02 22.53 -0.09
N HIS A 332 -40.97 22.58 0.69
CA HIS A 332 -40.31 23.84 1.03
C HIS A 332 -39.65 24.48 -0.19
N TYR A 333 -38.84 23.70 -0.95
CA TYR A 333 -38.11 24.19 -2.13
C TYR A 333 -38.88 24.07 -3.46
N LYS A 334 -40.13 23.60 -3.42
CA LYS A 334 -41.07 23.53 -4.55
C LYS A 334 -40.54 22.70 -5.74
N PHE A 335 -40.02 21.51 -5.48
CA PHE A 335 -39.61 20.58 -6.54
C PHE A 335 -40.40 19.26 -6.45
N ASN A 336 -40.37 18.45 -7.52
CA ASN A 336 -40.99 17.14 -7.55
C ASN A 336 -40.01 16.06 -7.08
N PRO A 337 -40.28 15.27 -6.01
CA PRO A 337 -39.45 14.17 -5.55
C PRO A 337 -39.17 13.07 -6.60
N SER A 338 -40.02 13.01 -7.65
CA SER A 338 -39.83 12.09 -8.77
C SER A 338 -38.89 12.61 -9.88
N THR A 339 -38.30 13.79 -9.71
CA THR A 339 -37.28 14.33 -10.60
C THR A 339 -35.99 13.56 -10.43
N LYS A 340 -35.25 13.29 -11.51
CA LYS A 340 -33.93 12.68 -11.47
C LYS A 340 -32.96 13.62 -10.76
N TRP A 341 -31.98 13.08 -10.06
CA TRP A 341 -30.99 13.88 -9.33
C TRP A 341 -30.31 14.92 -10.22
N GLN A 342 -29.85 14.51 -11.41
CA GLN A 342 -29.18 15.40 -12.37
C GLN A 342 -30.05 16.56 -12.87
N ASP A 343 -31.39 16.42 -12.83
CA ASP A 343 -32.34 17.40 -13.33
C ASP A 343 -32.87 18.32 -12.21
N LEU A 344 -32.40 18.10 -10.96
CA LEU A 344 -32.73 18.99 -9.84
C LEU A 344 -31.89 20.26 -9.88
N PRO A 345 -32.47 21.40 -9.45
CA PRO A 345 -31.70 22.62 -9.25
C PRO A 345 -30.50 22.41 -8.33
N GLU A 346 -29.36 23.01 -8.63
CA GLU A 346 -28.14 22.86 -7.90
C GLU A 346 -28.27 23.20 -6.40
N ASN A 347 -29.02 24.26 -6.08
CA ASN A 347 -29.31 24.64 -4.70
C ASN A 347 -30.08 23.56 -3.92
N VAL A 348 -30.97 22.80 -4.58
CA VAL A 348 -31.69 21.67 -3.95
C VAL A 348 -30.73 20.50 -3.73
N GLN A 349 -29.86 20.21 -4.69
CA GLN A 349 -28.83 19.18 -4.53
C GLN A 349 -27.91 19.53 -3.35
N GLN A 350 -27.48 20.78 -3.22
CA GLN A 350 -26.65 21.27 -2.11
C GLN A 350 -27.36 21.14 -0.76
N VAL A 351 -28.67 21.46 -0.70
CA VAL A 351 -29.48 21.28 0.50
C VAL A 351 -29.50 19.81 0.95
N PHE A 352 -29.69 18.88 0.02
CA PHE A 352 -29.67 17.46 0.40
C PHE A 352 -28.30 17.01 0.90
N LEU A 353 -27.22 17.42 0.25
CA LEU A 353 -25.88 17.01 0.60
C LEU A 353 -25.39 17.68 1.89
N TYR A 354 -25.51 19.00 1.98
CA TYR A 354 -24.85 19.80 3.02
C TYR A 354 -25.78 20.54 3.99
N GLY A 355 -27.08 20.46 3.75
CA GLY A 355 -28.09 21.06 4.64
C GLY A 355 -28.69 22.38 4.16
N SER A 356 -29.70 22.87 4.92
CA SER A 356 -30.46 24.07 4.57
C SER A 356 -29.81 25.40 5.05
N GLY A 357 -28.58 25.36 5.58
CA GLY A 357 -27.95 26.52 6.17
C GLY A 357 -28.74 27.04 7.39
N GLU A 358 -29.17 28.31 7.35
CA GLU A 358 -29.99 28.92 8.41
C GLU A 358 -31.50 28.75 8.16
N ALA A 359 -31.89 28.22 6.96
CA ALA A 359 -33.31 28.12 6.62
C ALA A 359 -33.98 26.98 7.39
N GLU A 360 -35.01 27.32 8.17
CA GLU A 360 -35.85 26.38 8.86
C GLU A 360 -36.88 25.75 7.92
N ILE A 361 -36.95 24.43 7.91
CA ILE A 361 -37.88 23.63 7.12
C ILE A 361 -38.93 23.05 8.07
N LYS A 362 -40.20 23.12 7.67
CA LYS A 362 -41.32 22.50 8.40
C LYS A 362 -41.45 21.03 8.01
N PHE A 363 -40.91 20.16 8.85
CA PHE A 363 -41.02 18.71 8.69
C PHE A 363 -42.35 18.21 9.26
N ARG A 364 -42.98 17.29 8.53
CA ARG A 364 -44.20 16.58 8.97
C ARG A 364 -43.88 15.09 9.02
N TYR A 365 -44.05 14.51 10.17
CA TYR A 365 -43.86 13.08 10.41
C TYR A 365 -45.17 12.43 10.88
N ASP A 366 -45.43 11.22 10.38
CA ASP A 366 -46.53 10.36 10.79
C ASP A 366 -45.96 9.05 11.35
N GLU A 367 -46.09 8.84 12.64
CA GLU A 367 -45.66 7.64 13.34
C GLU A 367 -46.88 6.84 13.81
N GLY A 368 -47.43 6.00 12.93
CA GLY A 368 -48.52 5.10 13.28
C GLY A 368 -49.83 5.80 13.64
N GLY A 369 -50.16 6.92 12.96
CA GLY A 369 -51.36 7.71 13.16
C GLY A 369 -51.22 8.93 14.06
N ARG A 370 -50.02 9.15 14.63
CA ARG A 370 -49.70 10.41 15.34
C ARG A 370 -48.92 11.32 14.38
N VAL A 371 -49.54 12.37 13.93
CA VAL A 371 -48.92 13.39 13.07
C VAL A 371 -48.36 14.52 13.91
N TYR A 372 -47.09 14.79 13.80
CA TYR A 372 -46.48 15.95 14.43
C TYR A 372 -45.68 16.78 13.41
N GLN A 373 -45.56 18.08 13.65
CA GLN A 373 -44.80 19.02 12.82
C GLN A 373 -43.73 19.66 13.70
N ILE A 374 -42.52 19.74 13.10
CA ILE A 374 -41.39 20.41 13.74
C ILE A 374 -40.71 21.33 12.73
N SER A 375 -40.41 22.57 13.12
CA SER A 375 -39.58 23.48 12.33
C SER A 375 -38.15 23.36 12.82
N ARG A 376 -37.23 23.00 11.91
CA ARG A 376 -35.80 22.92 12.20
C ARG A 376 -34.99 23.11 10.94
N VAL A 377 -33.74 23.43 11.13
CA VAL A 377 -32.73 23.40 10.07
C VAL A 377 -32.50 21.95 9.64
N PHE A 378 -32.36 21.71 8.36
CA PHE A 378 -31.97 20.40 7.84
C PHE A 378 -30.44 20.29 7.84
N GLU A 379 -29.91 19.32 8.56
CA GLU A 379 -28.48 19.11 8.75
C GLU A 379 -27.74 18.75 7.43
N GLY A 380 -28.43 18.07 6.50
CA GLY A 380 -27.80 17.49 5.31
C GLY A 380 -27.33 16.06 5.51
N VAL A 381 -27.18 15.31 4.43
CA VAL A 381 -26.79 13.89 4.46
C VAL A 381 -25.34 13.76 4.91
N ILE A 382 -24.42 14.57 4.35
CA ILE A 382 -22.99 14.49 4.64
C ILE A 382 -22.68 14.92 6.08
N PRO A 383 -23.09 16.09 6.57
CA PRO A 383 -22.88 16.45 7.97
C PRO A 383 -23.50 15.47 8.97
N ASN A 384 -24.66 14.90 8.65
CA ASN A 384 -25.27 13.85 9.47
C ASN A 384 -24.39 12.58 9.54
N MET A 385 -23.84 12.17 8.40
CA MET A 385 -22.92 11.02 8.35
C MET A 385 -21.63 11.30 9.13
N GLU A 386 -21.06 12.51 9.00
CA GLU A 386 -19.84 12.93 9.74
C GLU A 386 -20.06 12.90 11.25
N ARG A 387 -21.18 13.44 11.71
CA ARG A 387 -21.53 13.43 13.13
C ARG A 387 -21.70 11.99 13.63
N ARG A 388 -22.52 11.20 12.94
CA ARG A 388 -22.76 9.80 13.31
C ARG A 388 -21.51 8.92 13.25
N TYR A 389 -20.61 9.16 12.32
CA TYR A 389 -19.33 8.46 12.24
C TYR A 389 -18.44 8.73 13.46
N ARG A 390 -18.47 9.95 13.98
CA ARG A 390 -17.75 10.33 15.20
C ARG A 390 -18.39 9.76 16.48
N GLU A 391 -19.71 9.69 16.54
CA GLU A 391 -20.47 9.30 17.72
C GLU A 391 -20.70 7.78 17.86
N THR A 392 -20.50 6.98 16.78
CA THR A 392 -20.83 5.56 16.79
C THR A 392 -19.73 4.70 17.42
N ASP A 393 -20.13 3.78 18.32
CA ASP A 393 -19.26 2.72 18.84
C ASP A 393 -19.37 1.42 18.03
N SER A 394 -20.33 1.34 17.09
CA SER A 394 -20.56 0.15 16.26
C SER A 394 -19.55 0.09 15.12
N SER A 395 -18.70 -0.93 15.12
CA SER A 395 -17.73 -1.20 14.05
C SER A 395 -18.40 -1.39 12.68
N TRP A 396 -19.58 -2.04 12.65
CA TRP A 396 -20.34 -2.24 11.41
C TRP A 396 -20.86 -0.92 10.82
N VAL A 397 -21.40 -0.03 11.65
CA VAL A 397 -21.89 1.29 11.20
C VAL A 397 -20.72 2.14 10.72
N ARG A 398 -19.58 2.08 11.40
CA ARG A 398 -18.35 2.77 10.99
C ARG A 398 -17.85 2.29 9.63
N GLU A 399 -17.78 0.96 9.44
CA GLU A 399 -17.40 0.35 8.16
C GLU A 399 -18.37 0.72 7.01
N GLU A 400 -19.68 0.81 7.30
CA GLU A 400 -20.67 1.28 6.33
C GLU A 400 -20.40 2.74 5.91
N PHE A 401 -20.14 3.64 6.86
CA PHE A 401 -19.84 5.04 6.56
C PHE A 401 -18.50 5.21 5.82
N GLU A 402 -17.48 4.42 6.15
CA GLU A 402 -16.19 4.41 5.42
C GLU A 402 -16.38 4.11 3.93
N SER A 403 -17.41 3.35 3.55
CA SER A 403 -17.74 3.09 2.15
C SER A 403 -18.18 4.32 1.35
N TYR A 404 -18.48 5.44 2.01
CA TYR A 404 -18.82 6.73 1.39
C TYR A 404 -17.70 7.76 1.50
N GLN A 405 -16.56 7.37 2.10
CA GLN A 405 -15.41 8.26 2.28
C GLN A 405 -14.39 8.08 1.16
N ASN A 406 -13.70 9.17 0.86
CA ASN A 406 -12.56 9.21 -0.03
C ASN A 406 -11.43 10.03 0.62
N ASN A 407 -10.23 9.99 0.03
CA ASN A 407 -9.08 10.75 0.50
C ASN A 407 -8.80 11.92 -0.44
N ARG A 408 -8.47 13.07 0.13
CA ARG A 408 -7.90 14.21 -0.59
C ARG A 408 -6.60 14.66 0.06
N PRO A 409 -5.69 15.35 -0.66
CA PRO A 409 -4.54 15.97 -0.01
C PRO A 409 -4.99 16.92 1.09
N CYS A 410 -4.29 16.91 2.23
CA CYS A 410 -4.57 17.81 3.34
C CYS A 410 -4.42 19.26 2.90
N GLY A 411 -5.41 20.11 3.17
CA GLY A 411 -5.42 21.52 2.79
C GLY A 411 -4.30 22.33 3.46
N GLY A 412 -3.97 22.01 4.72
CA GLY A 412 -2.95 22.74 5.49
C GLY A 412 -1.52 22.48 5.05
N CYS A 413 -1.21 21.24 4.64
CA CYS A 413 0.16 20.91 4.20
C CYS A 413 0.28 20.58 2.71
N GLY A 414 -0.79 20.70 1.92
CA GLY A 414 -0.76 20.35 0.50
C GLY A 414 -0.39 18.88 0.21
N GLY A 415 -0.56 17.98 1.20
CA GLY A 415 -0.17 16.58 1.09
C GLY A 415 1.27 16.26 1.53
N PHE A 416 2.07 17.25 1.92
CA PHE A 416 3.48 17.07 2.30
C PHE A 416 3.71 16.54 3.72
N ARG A 417 2.66 16.36 4.53
CA ARG A 417 2.67 15.78 5.88
C ARG A 417 3.34 16.64 6.98
N LEU A 418 4.05 17.67 6.61
CA LEU A 418 4.89 18.47 7.50
C LEU A 418 4.29 19.86 7.78
N ARG A 419 4.75 20.47 8.86
CA ARG A 419 4.43 21.86 9.21
C ARG A 419 5.00 22.86 8.20
N PRO A 420 4.42 24.07 8.09
CA PRO A 420 4.95 25.13 7.23
C PRO A 420 6.41 25.50 7.53
N GLU A 421 6.83 25.43 8.80
CA GLU A 421 8.20 25.73 9.22
C GLU A 421 9.22 24.75 8.63
N ALA A 422 8.87 23.44 8.57
CA ALA A 422 9.71 22.43 7.92
C ALA A 422 9.75 22.60 6.39
N LEU A 423 8.61 22.97 5.79
CA LEU A 423 8.50 23.20 4.34
C LEU A 423 9.14 24.53 3.90
N ALA A 424 9.42 25.43 4.83
CA ALA A 424 10.13 26.68 4.58
C ALA A 424 11.64 26.47 4.39
N VAL A 425 12.20 25.32 4.82
CA VAL A 425 13.63 25.02 4.67
C VAL A 425 13.86 24.32 3.31
N LYS A 426 14.79 24.87 2.52
CA LYS A 426 15.05 24.41 1.14
C LYS A 426 16.52 24.09 0.90
N ILE A 427 16.76 23.18 -0.05
CA ILE A 427 18.06 22.90 -0.67
C ILE A 427 17.82 22.87 -2.19
N ALA A 428 18.61 23.61 -2.97
CA ALA A 428 18.42 23.77 -4.41
C ALA A 428 16.93 24.11 -4.74
N ASP A 429 16.38 25.12 -4.07
CA ASP A 429 15.00 25.64 -4.18
C ASP A 429 13.87 24.66 -3.82
N LEU A 430 14.18 23.45 -3.39
CA LEU A 430 13.22 22.42 -3.04
C LEU A 430 13.19 22.15 -1.54
N HIS A 431 12.00 22.05 -0.95
CA HIS A 431 11.85 21.53 0.42
C HIS A 431 11.78 20.00 0.43
N VAL A 432 12.00 19.39 1.59
CA VAL A 432 12.03 17.92 1.74
C VAL A 432 10.78 17.23 1.19
N GLY A 433 9.61 17.86 1.32
CA GLY A 433 8.35 17.33 0.78
C GLY A 433 8.36 17.18 -0.74
N HIS A 434 8.95 18.12 -1.47
CA HIS A 434 9.12 17.99 -2.93
C HIS A 434 10.08 16.84 -3.29
N VAL A 435 11.20 16.73 -2.58
CA VAL A 435 12.21 15.69 -2.84
C VAL A 435 11.62 14.30 -2.64
N VAL A 436 10.84 14.07 -1.59
CA VAL A 436 10.23 12.76 -1.37
C VAL A 436 9.07 12.44 -2.31
N GLN A 437 8.47 13.44 -2.96
CA GLN A 437 7.47 13.25 -4.01
C GLN A 437 8.08 12.94 -5.37
N MET A 438 9.36 13.17 -5.58
CA MET A 438 10.07 12.77 -6.79
C MET A 438 10.11 11.24 -6.92
N SER A 439 10.19 10.76 -8.14
CA SER A 439 10.58 9.38 -8.38
C SER A 439 12.02 9.14 -7.91
N ILE A 440 12.35 7.90 -7.55
CA ILE A 440 13.69 7.50 -7.10
C ILE A 440 14.75 7.95 -8.10
N GLY A 441 14.50 7.76 -9.42
CA GLY A 441 15.41 8.21 -10.47
C GLY A 441 15.63 9.73 -10.47
N LYS A 442 14.57 10.53 -10.29
CA LYS A 442 14.68 11.99 -10.19
C LYS A 442 15.34 12.43 -8.89
N ALA A 443 15.06 11.76 -7.78
CA ALA A 443 15.71 12.05 -6.49
C ALA A 443 17.21 11.76 -6.55
N LEU A 444 17.63 10.70 -7.26
CA LEU A 444 19.05 10.39 -7.50
C LEU A 444 19.73 11.50 -8.30
N ALA A 445 19.11 11.93 -9.41
CA ALA A 445 19.63 13.06 -10.22
C ALA A 445 19.68 14.37 -9.43
N TRP A 446 18.69 14.63 -8.55
CA TRP A 446 18.72 15.80 -7.65
C TRP A 446 19.90 15.78 -6.70
N CYS A 447 20.30 14.61 -6.18
CA CYS A 447 21.48 14.49 -5.33
C CYS A 447 22.76 14.93 -6.05
N ASP A 448 22.83 14.85 -7.39
CA ASP A 448 23.99 15.30 -8.17
C ASP A 448 24.03 16.83 -8.30
N ILE A 449 22.88 17.49 -8.27
CA ILE A 449 22.75 18.95 -8.36
C ILE A 449 22.99 19.64 -7.00
N VAL A 450 22.70 18.96 -5.87
CA VAL A 450 22.82 19.55 -4.53
C VAL A 450 24.18 20.18 -4.26
N PRO A 451 25.34 19.56 -4.55
CA PRO A 451 26.65 20.15 -4.25
C PRO A 451 26.91 21.50 -4.94
N GLU A 452 26.32 21.72 -6.13
CA GLU A 452 26.48 22.95 -6.89
C GLU A 452 25.70 24.13 -6.27
N ASN A 453 24.69 23.82 -5.45
CA ASN A 453 23.79 24.80 -4.83
C ASN A 453 24.06 25.01 -3.34
N LEU A 454 25.13 24.44 -2.79
CA LEU A 454 25.54 24.63 -1.40
C LEU A 454 26.85 25.43 -1.30
N THR A 455 27.00 26.17 -0.19
CA THR A 455 28.29 26.79 0.15
C THR A 455 29.36 25.71 0.43
N ALA A 456 30.64 26.05 0.33
CA ALA A 456 31.73 25.13 0.61
C ALA A 456 31.62 24.45 1.99
N GLN A 457 31.24 25.20 3.03
CA GLN A 457 31.06 24.68 4.38
C GLN A 457 29.88 23.71 4.46
N LYS A 458 28.73 24.05 3.86
CA LYS A 458 27.55 23.18 3.83
C LYS A 458 27.79 21.92 2.99
N ASN A 459 28.60 22.02 1.93
CA ASN A 459 29.00 20.89 1.11
C ASN A 459 29.84 19.86 1.89
N GLU A 460 30.76 20.31 2.73
CA GLU A 460 31.57 19.39 3.54
C GLU A 460 30.67 18.62 4.54
N ILE A 461 29.69 19.29 5.12
CA ILE A 461 28.70 18.67 6.01
C ILE A 461 27.81 17.68 5.24
N ALA A 462 27.34 18.07 4.05
CA ALA A 462 26.41 17.27 3.25
C ALA A 462 27.05 16.04 2.60
N LYS A 463 28.35 16.04 2.35
CA LYS A 463 29.11 15.05 1.58
C LYS A 463 28.86 13.61 2.04
N ALA A 464 29.03 13.33 3.33
CA ALA A 464 28.81 12.00 3.89
C ALA A 464 27.34 11.57 3.80
N ILE A 465 26.42 12.49 4.07
CA ILE A 465 24.97 12.23 4.03
C ILE A 465 24.51 11.95 2.59
N LEU A 466 24.96 12.75 1.62
CA LEU A 466 24.62 12.57 0.21
C LEU A 466 25.19 11.26 -0.34
N LYS A 467 26.36 10.82 0.12
CA LYS A 467 26.91 9.52 -0.26
C LYS A 467 25.93 8.39 0.13
N GLU A 468 25.49 8.37 1.38
CA GLU A 468 24.54 7.36 1.89
C GLU A 468 23.20 7.39 1.14
N VAL A 469 22.67 8.60 0.90
CA VAL A 469 21.40 8.77 0.15
C VAL A 469 21.55 8.25 -1.29
N ARG A 470 22.65 8.58 -1.97
CA ARG A 470 22.92 8.12 -3.35
C ARG A 470 23.06 6.61 -3.44
N GLU A 471 23.81 6.00 -2.52
CA GLU A 471 24.00 4.56 -2.51
C GLU A 471 22.64 3.84 -2.34
N ARG A 472 21.80 4.25 -1.38
CA ARG A 472 20.47 3.65 -1.16
C ARG A 472 19.51 3.88 -2.33
N LEU A 473 19.47 5.09 -2.89
CA LEU A 473 18.69 5.38 -4.09
C LEU A 473 19.20 4.58 -5.30
N GLY A 474 20.51 4.42 -5.43
CA GLY A 474 21.14 3.60 -6.46
C GLY A 474 20.73 2.13 -6.38
N PHE A 475 20.71 1.54 -5.17
CA PHE A 475 20.22 0.17 -5.00
C PHE A 475 18.75 0.01 -5.38
N LEU A 476 17.89 0.96 -5.01
CA LEU A 476 16.48 0.94 -5.42
C LEU A 476 16.32 1.08 -6.94
N ASN A 477 17.14 1.89 -7.57
CA ASN A 477 17.18 2.04 -9.03
C ASN A 477 17.62 0.74 -9.73
N ASN A 478 18.62 0.07 -9.18
CA ASN A 478 19.20 -1.17 -9.74
C ASN A 478 18.22 -2.36 -9.66
N VAL A 479 17.31 -2.37 -8.69
CA VAL A 479 16.26 -3.39 -8.61
C VAL A 479 14.97 -3.03 -9.39
N GLY A 480 15.03 -2.02 -10.28
CA GLY A 480 13.92 -1.64 -11.15
C GLY A 480 12.78 -0.88 -10.45
N LEU A 481 13.09 -0.08 -9.42
CA LEU A 481 12.12 0.71 -8.66
C LEU A 481 12.25 2.22 -8.90
N GLU A 482 12.93 2.64 -9.97
CA GLU A 482 13.18 4.04 -10.31
C GLU A 482 11.91 4.91 -10.42
N TYR A 483 10.80 4.29 -10.74
CA TYR A 483 9.50 4.97 -10.90
C TYR A 483 8.77 5.26 -9.60
N LEU A 484 9.10 4.59 -8.49
CA LEU A 484 8.46 4.80 -7.20
C LEU A 484 8.87 6.16 -6.60
N THR A 485 7.97 6.75 -5.81
CA THR A 485 8.27 7.94 -5.01
C THR A 485 8.60 7.56 -3.58
N LEU A 486 9.50 8.29 -2.93
CA LEU A 486 9.85 8.06 -1.52
C LEU A 486 8.66 8.30 -0.56
N SER A 487 7.71 9.16 -0.96
CA SER A 487 6.48 9.45 -0.21
C SER A 487 5.40 8.38 -0.33
N ARG A 488 5.54 7.42 -1.26
CA ARG A 488 4.53 6.37 -1.48
C ARG A 488 4.36 5.53 -0.22
N ASN A 489 3.11 5.37 0.20
CA ASN A 489 2.76 4.58 1.38
C ASN A 489 3.07 3.09 1.14
N SER A 490 3.72 2.45 2.12
CA SER A 490 4.09 1.03 2.03
C SER A 490 2.90 0.09 1.85
N GLY A 491 1.74 0.42 2.42
CA GLY A 491 0.51 -0.36 2.26
C GLY A 491 -0.10 -0.33 0.85
N THR A 492 0.42 0.51 -0.06
CA THR A 492 -0.03 0.60 -1.47
C THR A 492 0.92 -0.09 -2.45
N LEU A 493 2.01 -0.66 -1.94
CA LEU A 493 2.98 -1.38 -2.74
C LEU A 493 2.46 -2.77 -3.11
N SER A 494 2.81 -3.24 -4.30
CA SER A 494 2.65 -4.65 -4.64
C SER A 494 3.59 -5.53 -3.81
N GLY A 495 3.31 -6.83 -3.75
CA GLY A 495 4.18 -7.80 -3.07
C GLY A 495 5.63 -7.74 -3.57
N GLY A 496 5.82 -7.74 -4.89
CA GLY A 496 7.13 -7.66 -5.52
C GLY A 496 7.84 -6.31 -5.31
N GLU A 497 7.13 -5.16 -5.37
CA GLU A 497 7.71 -3.85 -5.04
C GLU A 497 8.24 -3.83 -3.60
N SER A 498 7.45 -4.35 -2.66
CA SER A 498 7.82 -4.41 -1.25
C SER A 498 9.03 -5.30 -0.99
N GLN A 499 9.09 -6.45 -1.65
CA GLN A 499 10.20 -7.39 -1.55
C GLN A 499 11.50 -6.79 -2.09
N ARG A 500 11.44 -6.12 -3.26
CA ARG A 500 12.60 -5.45 -3.86
C ARG A 500 13.11 -4.28 -3.03
N ILE A 501 12.22 -3.53 -2.36
CA ILE A 501 12.63 -2.50 -1.39
C ILE A 501 13.43 -3.12 -0.24
N ARG A 502 12.99 -4.25 0.30
CA ARG A 502 13.74 -4.97 1.34
C ARG A 502 15.08 -5.49 0.83
N LEU A 503 15.09 -6.07 -0.37
CA LEU A 503 16.33 -6.53 -1.01
C LEU A 503 17.33 -5.38 -1.16
N ALA A 504 16.91 -4.24 -1.72
CA ALA A 504 17.74 -3.06 -1.88
C ALA A 504 18.28 -2.54 -0.52
N SER A 505 17.47 -2.55 0.53
CA SER A 505 17.88 -2.14 1.87
C SER A 505 18.92 -3.09 2.47
N GLN A 506 18.82 -4.41 2.22
CA GLN A 506 19.77 -5.41 2.71
C GLN A 506 21.11 -5.34 1.95
N ILE A 507 21.08 -5.15 0.64
CA ILE A 507 22.31 -4.95 -0.17
C ILE A 507 23.06 -3.70 0.31
N GLY A 508 22.33 -2.64 0.63
CA GLY A 508 22.89 -1.40 1.18
C GLY A 508 23.57 -1.57 2.54
N SER A 509 23.30 -2.66 3.27
CA SER A 509 23.98 -2.95 4.54
C SER A 509 25.41 -3.43 4.39
N GLY A 510 25.83 -3.85 3.16
CA GLY A 510 27.20 -4.31 2.87
C GLY A 510 27.61 -5.56 3.66
N LEU A 511 26.67 -6.38 4.11
CA LEU A 511 26.96 -7.60 4.86
C LEU A 511 27.61 -8.65 3.97
N THR A 512 28.62 -9.34 4.51
CA THR A 512 29.34 -10.43 3.85
C THR A 512 29.27 -11.71 4.67
N GLY A 513 29.34 -12.86 4.02
CA GLY A 513 29.29 -14.17 4.68
C GLY A 513 27.90 -14.53 5.22
N VAL A 514 26.84 -13.91 4.70
CA VAL A 514 25.44 -14.10 5.10
C VAL A 514 24.76 -15.08 4.14
N LEU A 515 23.76 -15.79 4.67
CA LEU A 515 22.84 -16.60 3.88
C LEU A 515 21.57 -15.78 3.58
N TYR A 516 21.36 -15.44 2.33
CA TYR A 516 20.11 -14.82 1.88
C TYR A 516 19.16 -15.86 1.33
N VAL A 517 17.92 -15.86 1.76
CA VAL A 517 16.84 -16.72 1.26
C VAL A 517 15.71 -15.85 0.71
N LEU A 518 15.45 -15.94 -0.59
CA LEU A 518 14.48 -15.10 -1.31
C LEU A 518 13.35 -15.96 -1.87
N ASP A 519 12.12 -15.44 -1.78
CA ASP A 519 10.91 -16.06 -2.29
C ASP A 519 10.44 -15.35 -3.56
N GLU A 520 10.63 -15.97 -4.72
CA GLU A 520 10.18 -15.49 -6.04
C GLU A 520 10.44 -13.98 -6.30
N PRO A 521 11.69 -13.51 -6.24
CA PRO A 521 11.98 -12.08 -6.35
C PRO A 521 11.69 -11.48 -7.74
N SER A 522 11.53 -12.29 -8.79
CA SER A 522 11.17 -11.89 -10.15
C SER A 522 9.70 -11.53 -10.33
N ILE A 523 8.86 -11.74 -9.30
CA ILE A 523 7.42 -11.54 -9.37
C ILE A 523 7.02 -10.13 -9.84
N GLY A 524 6.10 -10.06 -10.82
CA GLY A 524 5.55 -8.80 -11.34
C GLY A 524 6.58 -7.96 -12.10
N LEU A 525 7.72 -8.55 -12.49
CA LEU A 525 8.72 -7.91 -13.31
C LEU A 525 8.50 -8.16 -14.80
N HIS A 526 8.70 -7.11 -15.57
CA HIS A 526 8.97 -7.25 -16.99
C HIS A 526 10.36 -7.87 -17.19
N GLN A 527 10.56 -8.61 -18.27
CA GLN A 527 11.83 -9.31 -18.54
C GLN A 527 13.05 -8.38 -18.45
N ARG A 528 12.95 -7.18 -19.00
CA ARG A 528 13.99 -6.14 -18.88
C ARG A 528 14.38 -5.81 -17.42
N ASP A 529 13.40 -5.77 -16.53
CA ASP A 529 13.64 -5.45 -15.12
C ASP A 529 14.16 -6.68 -14.36
N ASN A 530 13.82 -7.89 -14.82
CA ASN A 530 14.35 -9.16 -14.32
C ASN A 530 15.85 -9.29 -14.55
N ASP A 531 16.36 -8.90 -15.74
CA ASP A 531 17.80 -8.86 -16.03
C ASP A 531 18.59 -8.04 -15.00
N ARG A 532 18.07 -6.86 -14.64
CA ARG A 532 18.67 -6.00 -13.60
C ARG A 532 18.68 -6.66 -12.22
N LEU A 533 17.57 -7.34 -11.87
CA LEU A 533 17.48 -8.07 -10.61
C LEU A 533 18.52 -9.20 -10.55
N LEU A 534 18.69 -9.98 -11.61
CA LEU A 534 19.67 -11.08 -11.69
C LEU A 534 21.10 -10.55 -11.55
N ILE A 535 21.44 -9.43 -12.18
CA ILE A 535 22.75 -8.75 -11.99
C ILE A 535 22.93 -8.39 -10.51
N THR A 536 21.88 -7.89 -9.86
CA THR A 536 21.92 -7.50 -8.46
C THR A 536 22.13 -8.70 -7.53
N LEU A 537 21.46 -9.84 -7.78
CA LEU A 537 21.65 -11.08 -7.02
C LEU A 537 23.05 -11.67 -7.20
N LYS A 538 23.61 -11.61 -8.42
CA LYS A 538 24.99 -12.01 -8.68
C LYS A 538 25.99 -11.13 -7.94
N ASN A 539 25.79 -9.82 -7.93
CA ASN A 539 26.64 -8.90 -7.17
C ASN A 539 26.60 -9.21 -5.66
N LEU A 540 25.41 -9.58 -5.11
CA LEU A 540 25.26 -9.99 -3.73
C LEU A 540 26.04 -11.27 -3.43
N ARG A 541 25.98 -12.26 -4.32
CA ARG A 541 26.81 -13.48 -4.26
C ARG A 541 28.31 -13.16 -4.31
N ASP A 542 28.73 -12.32 -5.25
CA ASP A 542 30.15 -11.99 -5.50
C ASP A 542 30.78 -11.23 -4.31
N GLN A 543 29.98 -10.67 -3.41
CA GLN A 543 30.40 -10.14 -2.13
C GLN A 543 30.73 -11.22 -1.08
N GLY A 544 30.67 -12.52 -1.44
CA GLY A 544 30.92 -13.64 -0.54
C GLY A 544 29.71 -14.07 0.28
N ASN A 545 28.49 -13.91 -0.28
CA ASN A 545 27.26 -14.37 0.33
C ASN A 545 26.72 -15.62 -0.38
N THR A 546 26.04 -16.47 0.38
CA THR A 546 25.25 -17.55 -0.19
C THR A 546 23.83 -17.04 -0.46
N VAL A 547 23.35 -17.17 -1.70
CA VAL A 547 22.03 -16.68 -2.12
C VAL A 547 21.17 -17.85 -2.56
N ILE A 548 20.15 -18.20 -1.78
CA ILE A 548 19.14 -19.21 -2.11
C ILE A 548 17.88 -18.50 -2.60
N VAL A 549 17.43 -18.88 -3.80
CA VAL A 549 16.24 -18.28 -4.41
C VAL A 549 15.24 -19.38 -4.74
N VAL A 550 14.01 -19.26 -4.23
CA VAL A 550 12.88 -20.06 -4.72
C VAL A 550 12.36 -19.38 -5.97
N GLU A 551 12.44 -20.03 -7.14
CA GLU A 551 12.10 -19.38 -8.41
C GLU A 551 11.50 -20.33 -9.45
N HIS A 552 10.71 -19.73 -10.36
CA HIS A 552 10.07 -20.39 -11.49
C HIS A 552 10.43 -19.75 -12.85
N ASP A 553 11.10 -18.62 -12.82
CA ASP A 553 11.51 -17.90 -14.03
C ASP A 553 12.64 -18.67 -14.76
N GLU A 554 12.47 -18.87 -16.09
CA GLU A 554 13.44 -19.64 -16.90
C GLU A 554 14.82 -19.01 -16.88
N GLU A 555 14.90 -17.69 -16.95
CA GLU A 555 16.15 -16.96 -17.03
C GLU A 555 16.89 -17.00 -15.68
N ALA A 556 16.15 -16.85 -14.57
CA ALA A 556 16.71 -16.99 -13.23
C ALA A 556 17.29 -18.40 -12.98
N ILE A 557 16.59 -19.44 -13.46
CA ILE A 557 17.07 -20.82 -13.36
C ILE A 557 18.35 -21.03 -14.21
N ARG A 558 18.39 -20.49 -15.44
CA ARG A 558 19.54 -20.62 -16.35
C ARG A 558 20.79 -19.89 -15.88
N GLU A 559 20.61 -18.77 -15.19
CA GLU A 559 21.67 -17.90 -14.69
C GLU A 559 22.19 -18.27 -13.29
N ALA A 560 21.59 -19.31 -12.65
CA ALA A 560 22.01 -19.84 -11.37
C ALA A 560 23.34 -20.62 -11.49
N ASP A 561 24.12 -20.63 -10.40
CA ASP A 561 25.31 -21.50 -10.30
C ASP A 561 24.92 -22.94 -10.02
N TYR A 562 23.83 -23.15 -9.26
CA TYR A 562 23.33 -24.47 -8.88
C TYR A 562 21.81 -24.47 -8.78
N VAL A 563 21.17 -25.58 -9.16
CA VAL A 563 19.70 -25.71 -9.17
C VAL A 563 19.29 -26.98 -8.41
N TYR A 564 18.26 -26.89 -7.60
CA TYR A 564 17.53 -28.00 -7.01
C TYR A 564 16.10 -28.03 -7.56
N ASP A 565 15.72 -29.13 -8.20
CA ASP A 565 14.34 -29.36 -8.65
C ASP A 565 13.60 -30.27 -7.66
N ILE A 566 12.57 -29.73 -7.00
CA ILE A 566 11.80 -30.42 -5.97
C ILE A 566 10.47 -30.90 -6.56
N GLY A 567 10.20 -32.19 -6.42
CA GLY A 567 9.01 -32.81 -7.01
C GLY A 567 8.81 -34.24 -6.49
N PRO A 568 8.36 -35.18 -7.39
CA PRO A 568 7.95 -34.98 -8.78
C PRO A 568 6.56 -34.34 -8.94
N GLY A 569 5.74 -34.27 -7.88
CA GLY A 569 4.38 -33.71 -7.87
C GLY A 569 4.20 -32.63 -6.82
N ALA A 570 2.94 -32.32 -6.51
CA ALA A 570 2.54 -31.40 -5.48
C ALA A 570 2.04 -32.13 -4.22
N GLY A 571 2.02 -31.47 -3.07
CA GLY A 571 1.49 -32.02 -1.81
C GLY A 571 2.11 -33.36 -1.44
N ALA A 572 1.29 -34.40 -1.22
CA ALA A 572 1.73 -35.74 -0.87
C ALA A 572 2.61 -36.41 -1.95
N HIS A 573 2.46 -35.98 -3.20
CA HIS A 573 3.24 -36.49 -4.33
C HIS A 573 4.56 -35.77 -4.54
N GLY A 574 4.82 -34.68 -3.77
CA GLY A 574 6.05 -33.90 -3.78
C GLY A 574 7.05 -34.30 -2.71
N GLY A 575 7.92 -33.36 -2.35
CA GLY A 575 8.82 -33.47 -1.20
C GLY A 575 10.09 -34.27 -1.42
N GLN A 576 10.49 -34.52 -2.68
CA GLN A 576 11.71 -35.21 -3.04
C GLN A 576 12.59 -34.34 -3.95
N VAL A 577 13.90 -34.53 -3.88
CA VAL A 577 14.83 -33.94 -4.86
C VAL A 577 14.78 -34.82 -6.13
N VAL A 578 14.26 -34.26 -7.22
CA VAL A 578 14.14 -34.96 -8.51
C VAL A 578 15.45 -34.88 -9.28
N SER A 579 16.01 -33.66 -9.32
CA SER A 579 17.29 -33.39 -10.00
C SER A 579 18.03 -32.26 -9.30
N HIS A 580 19.34 -32.27 -9.35
CA HIS A 580 20.16 -31.18 -8.80
C HIS A 580 21.52 -31.08 -9.49
N GLY A 581 22.07 -29.91 -9.60
CA GLY A 581 23.34 -29.65 -10.27
C GLY A 581 23.39 -28.32 -10.99
N THR A 582 24.25 -28.18 -11.99
CA THR A 582 24.25 -27.00 -12.84
C THR A 582 22.95 -26.92 -13.67
N PRO A 583 22.52 -25.72 -14.11
CA PRO A 583 21.34 -25.59 -14.98
C PRO A 583 21.35 -26.49 -16.20
N ALA A 584 22.53 -26.67 -16.83
CA ALA A 584 22.71 -27.56 -17.98
C ALA A 584 22.48 -29.04 -17.61
N PHE A 585 22.90 -29.47 -16.44
CA PHE A 585 22.67 -30.84 -15.95
C PHE A 585 21.18 -31.08 -15.73
N VAL A 586 20.48 -30.19 -15.02
CA VAL A 586 19.04 -30.29 -14.78
C VAL A 586 18.25 -30.28 -16.09
N ALA A 587 18.64 -29.44 -17.08
CA ALA A 587 18.04 -29.40 -18.40
C ALA A 587 18.19 -30.72 -19.19
N SER A 588 19.26 -31.48 -18.93
CA SER A 588 19.48 -32.79 -19.58
C SER A 588 18.72 -33.91 -18.90
N ASP A 589 18.22 -33.72 -17.69
CA ASP A 589 17.52 -34.76 -16.93
C ASP A 589 16.06 -34.94 -17.39
N LYS A 590 15.79 -36.01 -18.04
CA LYS A 590 14.44 -36.37 -18.53
C LYS A 590 13.43 -36.65 -17.41
N GLY A 591 13.89 -36.99 -16.21
CA GLY A 591 13.03 -37.18 -15.03
C GLY A 591 12.49 -35.89 -14.45
N SER A 592 13.18 -34.76 -14.68
CA SER A 592 12.78 -33.44 -14.22
C SER A 592 11.80 -32.77 -15.17
N ILE A 593 10.61 -32.40 -14.68
CA ILE A 593 9.63 -31.61 -15.47
C ILE A 593 10.23 -30.27 -15.81
N THR A 594 10.88 -29.62 -14.85
CA THR A 594 11.62 -28.36 -15.07
C THR A 594 12.66 -28.54 -16.17
N GLY A 595 13.47 -29.61 -16.12
CA GLY A 595 14.46 -29.93 -17.14
C GLY A 595 13.86 -30.14 -18.55
N GLN A 596 12.70 -30.77 -18.64
CA GLN A 596 11.98 -30.94 -19.90
C GLN A 596 11.56 -29.59 -20.53
N TYR A 597 11.16 -28.58 -19.73
CA TYR A 597 10.88 -27.22 -20.21
C TYR A 597 12.16 -26.47 -20.59
N LEU A 598 13.19 -26.54 -19.77
CA LEU A 598 14.49 -25.91 -20.06
C LEU A 598 15.16 -26.46 -21.33
N SER A 599 15.01 -27.74 -21.60
CA SER A 599 15.55 -28.37 -22.82
C SER A 599 14.66 -28.16 -24.07
N GLY A 600 13.43 -27.63 -23.88
CA GLY A 600 12.44 -27.51 -24.97
C GLY A 600 11.74 -28.83 -25.38
N MET A 601 11.92 -29.93 -24.61
CA MET A 601 11.15 -31.15 -24.81
C MET A 601 9.66 -30.96 -24.51
N ARG A 602 9.35 -30.10 -23.56
CA ARG A 602 8.01 -29.54 -23.32
C ARG A 602 8.02 -28.05 -23.59
N ALA A 603 6.94 -27.54 -24.15
CA ALA A 603 6.74 -26.10 -24.34
C ALA A 603 5.25 -25.78 -24.34
N ILE A 604 4.92 -24.53 -24.03
CA ILE A 604 3.59 -24.00 -24.29
C ILE A 604 3.56 -23.55 -25.74
N ASP A 605 2.63 -24.09 -26.52
CA ASP A 605 2.59 -23.86 -27.96
C ASP A 605 2.06 -22.44 -28.30
N VAL A 606 2.57 -21.88 -29.39
CA VAL A 606 2.00 -20.69 -30.02
C VAL A 606 0.77 -21.09 -30.83
N PRO A 607 -0.41 -20.50 -30.63
CA PRO A 607 -1.59 -20.82 -31.40
C PRO A 607 -1.36 -20.59 -32.89
N THR A 608 -1.76 -21.56 -33.72
CA THR A 608 -1.61 -21.52 -35.19
C THR A 608 -2.45 -20.42 -35.84
N SER A 609 -3.54 -20.00 -35.18
CA SER A 609 -4.41 -18.93 -35.63
C SER A 609 -4.93 -18.13 -34.41
N ARG A 610 -5.09 -16.84 -34.60
CA ARG A 610 -5.68 -15.96 -33.56
C ARG A 610 -7.20 -15.89 -33.75
N ARG A 611 -7.94 -15.88 -32.61
CA ARG A 611 -9.41 -15.78 -32.65
C ARG A 611 -9.83 -14.45 -33.23
N ALA A 612 -10.83 -14.45 -34.12
CA ALA A 612 -11.37 -13.22 -34.71
C ALA A 612 -12.16 -12.38 -33.72
N GLY A 613 -12.69 -13.01 -32.65
CA GLY A 613 -13.63 -12.38 -31.72
C GLY A 613 -15.02 -12.23 -32.29
N ASN A 614 -15.89 -11.50 -31.58
CA ASN A 614 -17.29 -11.29 -32.01
C ASN A 614 -17.53 -9.96 -32.76
N GLY A 615 -16.46 -9.26 -33.17
CA GLY A 615 -16.53 -7.98 -33.88
C GLY A 615 -16.89 -6.77 -32.99
N LYS A 616 -17.20 -6.97 -31.70
CA LYS A 616 -17.53 -5.91 -30.76
C LYS A 616 -16.31 -5.58 -29.91
N LYS A 617 -16.32 -4.39 -29.30
CA LYS A 617 -15.23 -3.95 -28.44
C LYS A 617 -15.74 -3.07 -27.29
N VAL A 618 -15.02 -3.07 -26.18
CA VAL A 618 -15.10 -2.01 -25.17
C VAL A 618 -13.97 -1.03 -25.44
N GLN A 619 -14.31 0.25 -25.50
CA GLN A 619 -13.35 1.32 -25.77
C GLN A 619 -13.26 2.29 -24.61
N ILE A 620 -12.06 2.47 -24.06
CA ILE A 620 -11.74 3.54 -23.13
C ILE A 620 -11.28 4.74 -23.96
N VAL A 621 -11.81 5.93 -23.67
CA VAL A 621 -11.46 7.18 -24.35
C VAL A 621 -10.77 8.13 -23.39
N LYS A 622 -9.56 8.54 -23.70
CA LYS A 622 -8.74 9.55 -23.00
C LYS A 622 -8.65 9.30 -21.48
N ALA A 623 -8.16 8.15 -21.07
CA ALA A 623 -7.85 7.86 -19.67
C ALA A 623 -6.70 8.73 -19.17
N THR A 624 -6.88 9.33 -17.97
CA THR A 624 -5.92 10.27 -17.36
C THR A 624 -5.58 9.93 -15.90
N GLY A 625 -5.95 8.73 -15.46
CA GLY A 625 -5.66 8.28 -14.09
C GLY A 625 -4.16 8.10 -13.83
N ASN A 626 -3.69 8.49 -12.66
CA ASN A 626 -2.28 8.38 -12.24
C ASN A 626 -1.32 8.89 -13.33
N ASN A 627 -0.47 8.01 -13.88
CA ASN A 627 0.50 8.37 -14.92
C ASN A 627 -0.02 8.30 -16.37
N LEU A 628 -1.28 7.93 -16.60
CA LEU A 628 -1.82 7.80 -17.97
C LEU A 628 -1.93 9.16 -18.69
N LYS A 629 -1.39 9.23 -19.90
CA LYS A 629 -1.28 10.46 -20.70
C LYS A 629 -2.42 10.59 -21.73
N LYS A 630 -3.69 10.65 -21.28
CA LYS A 630 -4.89 10.77 -22.13
C LYS A 630 -4.99 9.64 -23.16
N ILE A 631 -4.66 8.43 -22.78
CA ILE A 631 -4.64 7.27 -23.68
C ILE A 631 -6.03 6.74 -23.98
N SER A 632 -6.21 6.21 -25.18
CA SER A 632 -7.42 5.51 -25.60
C SER A 632 -7.09 4.09 -26.00
N ALA A 633 -7.84 3.11 -25.50
CA ALA A 633 -7.58 1.69 -25.72
C ALA A 633 -8.85 0.93 -26.10
N ASP A 634 -8.70 0.02 -27.05
CA ASP A 634 -9.76 -0.87 -27.53
C ASP A 634 -9.54 -2.29 -26.99
N PHE A 635 -10.53 -2.82 -26.30
CA PHE A 635 -10.58 -4.17 -25.80
C PHE A 635 -11.57 -5.00 -26.66
N PRO A 636 -11.09 -5.78 -27.62
CA PRO A 636 -11.97 -6.60 -28.47
C PRO A 636 -12.62 -7.71 -27.65
N LEU A 637 -13.94 -7.92 -27.84
CA LEU A 637 -14.73 -8.89 -27.10
C LEU A 637 -14.66 -10.29 -27.74
N GLY A 638 -14.79 -11.33 -26.89
CA GLY A 638 -14.65 -12.73 -27.30
C GLY A 638 -13.19 -13.12 -27.63
N LYS A 639 -12.24 -12.45 -26.99
CA LYS A 639 -10.79 -12.71 -27.15
C LYS A 639 -10.07 -12.87 -25.83
N PHE A 640 -8.89 -13.47 -25.89
CA PHE A 640 -7.89 -13.47 -24.85
C PHE A 640 -6.97 -12.26 -25.06
N VAL A 641 -7.09 -11.25 -24.20
CA VAL A 641 -6.39 -9.97 -24.31
C VAL A 641 -5.33 -9.87 -23.21
N CYS A 642 -4.09 -9.62 -23.58
CA CYS A 642 -3.01 -9.32 -22.62
C CYS A 642 -2.72 -7.83 -22.59
N VAL A 643 -2.64 -7.26 -21.38
CA VAL A 643 -2.13 -5.92 -21.13
C VAL A 643 -0.72 -6.06 -20.58
N THR A 644 0.26 -5.60 -21.36
CA THR A 644 1.69 -5.81 -21.12
C THR A 644 2.44 -4.49 -20.94
N GLY A 645 3.73 -4.57 -20.67
CA GLY A 645 4.64 -3.44 -20.56
C GLY A 645 5.42 -3.42 -19.25
N VAL A 646 6.36 -2.49 -19.15
CA VAL A 646 7.27 -2.37 -18.02
C VAL A 646 6.57 -2.15 -16.68
N SER A 647 7.26 -2.44 -15.57
CA SER A 647 6.74 -2.20 -14.22
C SER A 647 6.48 -0.69 -14.02
N GLY A 648 5.33 -0.34 -13.39
CA GLY A 648 4.93 1.06 -13.24
C GLY A 648 4.45 1.78 -14.50
N GLY A 649 4.34 1.10 -15.67
CA GLY A 649 3.92 1.70 -16.94
C GLY A 649 2.48 2.21 -16.98
N GLY A 650 1.59 1.75 -16.06
CA GLY A 650 0.19 2.17 -15.98
C GLY A 650 -0.83 1.08 -16.31
N LYS A 651 -0.40 -0.20 -16.42
CA LYS A 651 -1.26 -1.36 -16.75
C LYS A 651 -2.46 -1.48 -15.81
N SER A 652 -2.22 -1.57 -14.51
CA SER A 652 -3.29 -1.71 -13.50
C SER A 652 -4.17 -0.46 -13.43
N THR A 653 -3.62 0.74 -13.70
CA THR A 653 -4.41 1.97 -13.79
C THR A 653 -5.40 1.93 -14.94
N LEU A 654 -4.99 1.46 -16.13
CA LEU A 654 -5.88 1.33 -17.28
C LEU A 654 -6.92 0.22 -17.06
N THR A 655 -6.47 -0.95 -16.60
CA THR A 655 -7.29 -2.16 -16.57
C THR A 655 -8.15 -2.25 -15.31
N ILE A 656 -7.55 -2.04 -14.12
CA ILE A 656 -8.26 -2.18 -12.83
C ILE A 656 -8.95 -0.86 -12.47
N GLU A 657 -8.17 0.23 -12.36
CA GLU A 657 -8.70 1.50 -11.83
C GLU A 657 -9.68 2.16 -12.80
N THR A 658 -9.46 2.05 -14.14
CA THR A 658 -10.32 2.67 -15.13
C THR A 658 -11.39 1.69 -15.65
N LEU A 659 -10.99 0.58 -16.30
CA LEU A 659 -11.94 -0.35 -16.96
C LEU A 659 -12.80 -1.10 -15.93
N PHE A 660 -12.15 -1.84 -15.00
CA PHE A 660 -12.89 -2.69 -14.07
C PHE A 660 -13.82 -1.88 -13.17
N LYS A 661 -13.29 -0.83 -12.51
CA LYS A 661 -14.12 -0.04 -11.58
C LYS A 661 -15.31 0.61 -12.29
N THR A 662 -15.13 1.16 -13.51
CA THR A 662 -16.26 1.73 -14.27
C THR A 662 -17.26 0.66 -14.70
N ALA A 663 -16.78 -0.47 -15.21
CA ALA A 663 -17.66 -1.58 -15.61
C ALA A 663 -18.39 -2.17 -14.41
N SER A 664 -17.71 -2.36 -13.28
CA SER A 664 -18.30 -2.88 -12.04
C SER A 664 -19.37 -1.94 -11.47
N MET A 665 -19.15 -0.64 -11.55
CA MET A 665 -20.14 0.36 -11.14
C MET A 665 -21.39 0.29 -12.04
N ARG A 666 -21.22 0.22 -13.38
CA ARG A 666 -22.33 0.23 -14.35
C ARG A 666 -23.06 -1.11 -14.45
N LEU A 667 -22.34 -2.24 -14.44
CA LEU A 667 -22.91 -3.56 -14.68
C LEU A 667 -23.27 -4.28 -13.37
N ASN A 668 -22.44 -4.17 -12.33
CA ASN A 668 -22.61 -4.88 -11.07
C ASN A 668 -23.21 -4.00 -9.95
N GLY A 669 -23.39 -2.68 -10.19
CA GLY A 669 -23.88 -1.74 -9.16
C GLY A 669 -22.90 -1.53 -8.01
N ALA A 670 -21.59 -1.76 -8.23
CA ALA A 670 -20.57 -1.62 -7.18
C ALA A 670 -20.33 -0.14 -6.84
N ARG A 671 -20.01 0.13 -5.57
CA ARG A 671 -19.65 1.45 -5.09
C ARG A 671 -18.14 1.59 -5.11
N GLN A 672 -17.63 2.15 -6.18
CA GLN A 672 -16.19 2.37 -6.38
C GLN A 672 -15.98 3.66 -7.15
N THR A 673 -14.88 4.36 -6.85
CA THR A 673 -14.50 5.53 -7.62
C THR A 673 -13.51 5.11 -8.72
N PRO A 674 -13.91 5.13 -10.00
CA PRO A 674 -12.99 4.81 -11.10
C PRO A 674 -11.97 5.93 -11.31
N ALA A 675 -10.84 5.58 -11.90
CA ALA A 675 -9.89 6.57 -12.38
C ALA A 675 -10.48 7.40 -13.53
N PRO A 676 -10.12 8.68 -13.67
CA PRO A 676 -10.74 9.57 -14.63
C PRO A 676 -10.45 9.18 -16.09
N CYS A 677 -11.50 9.18 -16.90
CA CYS A 677 -11.46 9.07 -18.35
C CYS A 677 -12.62 9.89 -18.95
N GLU A 678 -12.55 10.21 -20.25
CA GLU A 678 -13.64 10.95 -20.89
C GLU A 678 -14.91 10.09 -20.96
N THR A 679 -14.82 8.85 -21.44
CA THR A 679 -15.93 7.89 -21.49
C THR A 679 -15.44 6.46 -21.72
N ILE A 680 -16.30 5.49 -21.37
CA ILE A 680 -16.14 4.08 -21.76
C ILE A 680 -17.37 3.68 -22.57
N LYS A 681 -17.15 3.22 -23.81
CA LYS A 681 -18.16 2.77 -24.76
C LYS A 681 -18.14 1.26 -24.88
N GLY A 682 -19.27 0.65 -25.25
CA GLY A 682 -19.36 -0.80 -25.53
C GLY A 682 -19.67 -1.69 -24.32
N LEU A 683 -19.88 -1.11 -23.12
CA LEU A 683 -20.26 -1.88 -21.92
C LEU A 683 -21.63 -2.54 -22.04
N GLU A 684 -22.51 -2.03 -22.93
CA GLU A 684 -23.82 -2.61 -23.25
C GLU A 684 -23.74 -4.02 -23.88
N HIS A 685 -22.58 -4.42 -24.36
CA HIS A 685 -22.34 -5.75 -24.91
C HIS A 685 -22.02 -6.80 -23.85
N LEU A 686 -21.81 -6.37 -22.62
CA LEU A 686 -21.46 -7.22 -21.48
C LEU A 686 -22.64 -7.29 -20.51
N ASP A 687 -22.74 -8.41 -19.77
CA ASP A 687 -23.73 -8.58 -18.71
C ASP A 687 -23.14 -8.41 -17.29
N LYS A 688 -21.86 -8.71 -17.12
CA LYS A 688 -21.14 -8.53 -15.86
C LYS A 688 -19.63 -8.44 -16.09
N VAL A 689 -18.93 -7.90 -15.09
CA VAL A 689 -17.46 -7.93 -14.99
C VAL A 689 -17.06 -8.62 -13.70
N ILE A 690 -15.99 -9.42 -13.76
CA ILE A 690 -15.43 -10.17 -12.63
C ILE A 690 -13.94 -9.91 -12.56
N ASP A 691 -13.50 -9.45 -11.38
CA ASP A 691 -12.10 -9.29 -11.02
C ASP A 691 -11.61 -10.51 -10.26
N ILE A 692 -10.53 -11.11 -10.72
CA ILE A 692 -9.87 -12.26 -10.12
C ILE A 692 -8.46 -11.81 -9.67
N ASP A 693 -8.41 -11.21 -8.51
CA ASP A 693 -7.20 -10.67 -7.90
C ASP A 693 -6.53 -11.66 -6.94
N GLN A 694 -5.32 -11.33 -6.48
CA GLN A 694 -4.51 -12.14 -5.55
C GLN A 694 -4.89 -11.97 -4.08
N ARG A 695 -5.88 -11.13 -3.75
CA ARG A 695 -6.30 -10.92 -2.35
C ARG A 695 -6.89 -12.20 -1.76
N ALA A 696 -6.64 -12.44 -0.48
CA ALA A 696 -7.16 -13.60 0.23
C ALA A 696 -8.68 -13.77 0.03
N ILE A 697 -9.15 -15.02 -0.06
CA ILE A 697 -10.58 -15.38 -0.22
C ILE A 697 -11.41 -15.09 1.04
N GLY A 698 -10.78 -14.66 2.13
CA GLY A 698 -11.43 -14.24 3.37
C GLY A 698 -10.41 -13.72 4.38
N ARG A 699 -10.89 -12.96 5.37
CA ARG A 699 -10.06 -12.31 6.39
C ARG A 699 -9.95 -13.11 7.71
N THR A 700 -10.70 -14.20 7.84
CA THR A 700 -10.78 -14.98 9.08
C THR A 700 -10.37 -16.44 8.85
N PRO A 701 -9.89 -17.15 9.88
CA PRO A 701 -9.58 -18.58 9.81
C PRO A 701 -10.77 -19.48 9.40
N ARG A 702 -11.99 -18.96 9.47
CA ARG A 702 -13.22 -19.67 9.06
C ARG A 702 -13.40 -19.72 7.55
N SER A 703 -12.82 -18.79 6.82
CA SER A 703 -12.86 -18.79 5.37
C SER A 703 -11.91 -19.85 4.83
N ASN A 704 -12.37 -20.65 3.90
CA ASN A 704 -11.60 -21.74 3.27
C ASN A 704 -12.11 -22.02 1.85
N PRO A 705 -11.40 -22.83 1.03
CA PRO A 705 -11.80 -23.16 -0.33
C PRO A 705 -13.23 -23.72 -0.43
N ALA A 706 -13.64 -24.61 0.49
CA ALA A 706 -14.99 -25.18 0.46
C ALA A 706 -16.09 -24.13 0.68
N THR A 707 -15.89 -23.19 1.60
CA THR A 707 -16.87 -22.12 1.85
C THR A 707 -16.93 -21.12 0.71
N TYR A 708 -15.78 -20.78 0.13
CA TYR A 708 -15.70 -19.79 -0.95
C TYR A 708 -16.28 -20.31 -2.28
N THR A 709 -15.97 -21.53 -2.67
CA THR A 709 -16.51 -22.18 -3.89
C THR A 709 -17.98 -22.58 -3.75
N GLY A 710 -18.51 -22.57 -2.52
CA GLY A 710 -19.84 -23.04 -2.20
C GLY A 710 -19.96 -24.56 -2.10
N ALA A 711 -18.86 -25.30 -2.03
CA ALA A 711 -18.83 -26.76 -1.84
C ALA A 711 -19.29 -27.16 -0.42
N PHE A 712 -19.07 -26.29 0.56
CA PHE A 712 -19.40 -26.60 1.95
C PHE A 712 -20.91 -26.76 2.22
N THR A 713 -21.77 -26.08 1.45
CA THR A 713 -23.23 -26.22 1.60
C THR A 713 -23.70 -27.64 1.24
N PRO A 714 -23.43 -28.18 0.04
CA PRO A 714 -23.81 -29.55 -0.28
C PRO A 714 -23.10 -30.58 0.61
N ILE A 715 -21.90 -30.32 1.13
CA ILE A 715 -21.25 -31.23 2.10
C ILE A 715 -22.07 -31.31 3.39
N ARG A 716 -22.50 -30.17 3.95
CA ARG A 716 -23.35 -30.13 5.15
C ARG A 716 -24.70 -30.79 4.93
N ASP A 717 -25.32 -30.55 3.78
CA ASP A 717 -26.59 -31.16 3.40
C ASP A 717 -26.45 -32.67 3.30
N TRP A 718 -25.34 -33.17 2.73
CA TRP A 718 -25.03 -34.58 2.66
C TRP A 718 -24.91 -35.23 4.04
N PHE A 719 -24.12 -34.64 4.95
CA PHE A 719 -23.96 -35.16 6.31
C PHE A 719 -25.25 -35.11 7.10
N SER A 720 -26.08 -34.08 6.93
CA SER A 720 -27.42 -34.02 7.59
C SER A 720 -28.41 -35.03 7.04
N GLY A 721 -28.21 -35.46 5.80
CA GLY A 721 -29.03 -36.48 5.12
C GLY A 721 -28.74 -37.93 5.53
N LEU A 722 -27.61 -38.16 6.24
CA LEU A 722 -27.23 -39.53 6.66
C LEU A 722 -28.25 -40.11 7.67
N PRO A 723 -28.47 -41.44 7.69
CA PRO A 723 -29.43 -42.10 8.57
C PRO A 723 -29.24 -41.75 10.06
N GLU A 724 -28.01 -41.75 10.54
CA GLU A 724 -27.66 -41.42 11.91
C GLU A 724 -27.95 -39.95 12.24
N SER A 725 -27.65 -39.00 11.33
CA SER A 725 -28.02 -37.59 11.51
C SER A 725 -29.52 -37.39 11.62
N LYS A 726 -30.29 -38.08 10.77
CA LYS A 726 -31.76 -38.04 10.81
C LYS A 726 -32.30 -38.62 12.08
N ALA A 727 -31.76 -39.74 12.56
CA ALA A 727 -32.17 -40.37 13.84
C ALA A 727 -31.92 -39.43 15.03
N ARG A 728 -30.85 -38.65 15.02
CA ARG A 728 -30.52 -37.64 16.03
C ARG A 728 -31.18 -36.27 15.82
N GLY A 729 -31.97 -36.09 14.74
CA GLY A 729 -32.61 -34.82 14.40
C GLY A 729 -31.65 -33.71 14.00
N TYR A 730 -30.46 -34.04 13.50
CA TYR A 730 -29.41 -33.07 13.10
C TYR A 730 -29.74 -32.43 11.75
N LYS A 731 -29.83 -31.10 11.75
CA LYS A 731 -30.07 -30.27 10.57
C LYS A 731 -28.72 -29.80 9.97
N PRO A 732 -28.68 -29.28 8.73
CA PRO A 732 -27.42 -28.76 8.10
C PRO A 732 -26.69 -27.73 8.95
N GLY A 733 -27.38 -26.96 9.79
CA GLY A 733 -26.76 -26.01 10.73
C GLY A 733 -25.84 -26.68 11.77
N ARG A 734 -26.10 -27.95 12.14
CA ARG A 734 -25.29 -28.71 13.09
C ARG A 734 -23.86 -28.92 12.53
N PHE A 735 -23.75 -29.07 11.22
CA PHE A 735 -22.50 -29.29 10.50
C PHE A 735 -21.82 -27.99 10.05
N SER A 736 -22.27 -26.84 10.59
CA SER A 736 -21.64 -25.54 10.34
C SER A 736 -20.73 -25.11 11.50
N PHE A 737 -19.47 -24.88 11.25
CA PHE A 737 -18.57 -24.32 12.26
C PHE A 737 -18.81 -22.82 12.55
N ASN A 738 -19.69 -22.15 11.78
CA ASN A 738 -20.08 -20.75 12.02
C ASN A 738 -21.28 -20.59 12.95
N VAL A 739 -22.05 -21.66 13.18
CA VAL A 739 -23.32 -21.63 13.92
C VAL A 739 -23.17 -22.41 15.22
N LYS A 740 -23.77 -21.90 16.32
CA LYS A 740 -23.85 -22.62 17.61
C LYS A 740 -24.57 -23.94 17.46
N GLY A 741 -24.18 -24.92 18.27
CA GLY A 741 -24.82 -26.24 18.37
C GLY A 741 -23.97 -27.40 17.90
N GLY A 742 -23.19 -27.26 16.82
CA GLY A 742 -22.27 -28.31 16.35
C GLY A 742 -20.81 -27.96 16.38
N ARG A 743 -20.49 -26.69 16.50
CA ARG A 743 -19.08 -26.22 16.55
C ARG A 743 -18.47 -26.41 17.95
N CYS A 744 -17.16 -26.43 18.02
CA CYS A 744 -16.43 -26.29 19.27
C CYS A 744 -16.65 -24.86 19.83
N GLU A 745 -17.18 -24.73 21.02
CA GLU A 745 -17.47 -23.41 21.61
C GLU A 745 -16.19 -22.76 22.20
N ALA A 746 -15.15 -23.53 22.56
CA ALA A 746 -13.87 -22.99 23.04
C ALA A 746 -13.18 -22.11 21.97
N CYS A 747 -13.06 -22.61 20.73
CA CYS A 747 -12.52 -21.83 19.61
C CYS A 747 -13.59 -21.23 18.71
N GLN A 748 -14.87 -21.37 19.07
CA GLN A 748 -16.03 -20.90 18.29
C GLN A 748 -16.03 -21.35 16.82
N GLY A 749 -15.42 -22.51 16.53
CA GLY A 749 -15.32 -23.11 15.21
C GLY A 749 -14.11 -22.66 14.37
N ASP A 750 -13.20 -21.89 14.93
CA ASP A 750 -11.96 -21.47 14.23
C ASP A 750 -10.94 -22.61 14.13
N GLY A 751 -10.97 -23.58 15.09
CA GLY A 751 -9.95 -24.61 15.23
C GLY A 751 -8.68 -24.10 15.91
N LEU A 752 -8.48 -22.82 15.97
CA LEU A 752 -7.37 -22.11 16.56
C LEU A 752 -7.86 -21.11 17.62
N ILE A 753 -7.02 -20.80 18.59
CA ILE A 753 -7.21 -19.71 19.55
C ILE A 753 -6.25 -18.60 19.20
N LYS A 754 -6.76 -17.41 18.95
CA LYS A 754 -5.96 -16.21 18.72
C LYS A 754 -5.49 -15.66 20.06
N ILE A 755 -4.19 -15.50 20.21
CA ILE A 755 -3.58 -14.80 21.35
C ILE A 755 -3.13 -13.43 20.83
N GLU A 756 -3.81 -12.38 21.29
CA GLU A 756 -3.47 -11.01 20.90
C GLU A 756 -2.23 -10.54 21.64
N MET A 757 -1.21 -10.17 20.88
CA MET A 757 0.07 -9.67 21.37
C MET A 757 0.16 -8.18 21.04
N HIS A 758 -0.12 -7.30 22.00
CA HIS A 758 -0.25 -5.84 21.79
C HIS A 758 0.90 -5.15 21.02
N PHE A 759 2.12 -5.70 21.10
CA PHE A 759 3.31 -5.12 20.44
C PHE A 759 3.98 -6.07 19.44
N LEU A 760 3.48 -7.30 19.29
CA LEU A 760 4.00 -8.32 18.38
C LEU A 760 2.85 -8.82 17.48
N PRO A 761 3.14 -9.51 16.37
CA PRO A 761 2.11 -10.19 15.59
C PRO A 761 1.31 -11.17 16.44
N ASP A 762 -0.01 -11.22 16.20
CA ASP A 762 -0.90 -12.16 16.89
C ASP A 762 -0.44 -13.62 16.66
N VAL A 763 -0.49 -14.42 17.72
CA VAL A 763 -0.14 -15.85 17.66
C VAL A 763 -1.41 -16.69 17.63
N TYR A 764 -1.44 -17.68 16.74
CA TYR A 764 -2.53 -18.63 16.61
C TYR A 764 -2.09 -19.99 17.11
N VAL A 765 -2.76 -20.50 18.16
CA VAL A 765 -2.46 -21.81 18.77
C VAL A 765 -3.61 -22.76 18.49
N THR A 766 -3.31 -24.03 18.20
CA THR A 766 -4.32 -25.07 18.01
C THR A 766 -5.21 -25.20 19.25
N CYS A 767 -6.53 -25.22 19.06
CA CYS A 767 -7.48 -25.36 20.14
C CYS A 767 -7.35 -26.73 20.81
N GLU A 768 -6.98 -26.78 22.07
CA GLU A 768 -6.80 -28.03 22.83
C GLU A 768 -8.10 -28.83 22.97
N THR A 769 -9.25 -28.16 23.10
CA THR A 769 -10.56 -28.80 23.29
C THR A 769 -10.99 -29.64 22.09
N CYS A 770 -10.73 -29.18 20.87
CA CYS A 770 -11.12 -29.88 19.65
C CYS A 770 -9.91 -30.36 18.82
N SER A 771 -8.70 -30.12 19.27
CA SER A 771 -7.44 -30.47 18.57
C SER A 771 -7.45 -30.03 17.10
N GLY A 772 -7.96 -28.81 16.81
CA GLY A 772 -8.10 -28.27 15.47
C GLY A 772 -9.34 -28.71 14.68
N ALA A 773 -10.10 -29.69 15.15
CA ALA A 773 -11.24 -30.27 14.42
C ALA A 773 -12.46 -29.35 14.24
N ARG A 774 -12.52 -28.17 14.87
CA ARG A 774 -13.55 -27.12 14.73
C ARG A 774 -14.94 -27.47 15.29
N TYR A 775 -15.25 -28.76 15.53
CA TYR A 775 -16.57 -29.26 15.94
C TYR A 775 -16.53 -29.86 17.34
N ASN A 776 -17.70 -30.00 17.94
CA ASN A 776 -17.87 -30.76 19.19
C ASN A 776 -17.88 -32.26 18.90
N ARG A 777 -17.69 -33.06 19.96
CA ARG A 777 -17.54 -34.52 19.89
C ARG A 777 -18.75 -35.20 19.23
N GLU A 778 -19.95 -34.79 19.57
CA GLU A 778 -21.19 -35.40 19.08
C GLU A 778 -21.39 -35.18 17.57
N THR A 779 -20.90 -34.05 17.01
CA THR A 779 -20.94 -33.81 15.55
C THR A 779 -19.92 -34.68 14.85
N LEU A 780 -18.75 -34.92 15.46
CA LEU A 780 -17.65 -35.72 14.88
C LEU A 780 -17.98 -37.23 14.89
N GLU A 781 -18.95 -37.69 15.69
CA GLU A 781 -19.42 -39.08 15.67
C GLU A 781 -20.14 -39.44 14.36
N ILE A 782 -20.73 -38.46 13.68
CA ILE A 782 -21.41 -38.69 12.38
C ILE A 782 -20.36 -38.92 11.30
N LYS A 783 -20.39 -40.08 10.71
CA LYS A 783 -19.39 -40.51 9.71
C LYS A 783 -20.02 -40.93 8.40
N PHE A 784 -19.41 -40.56 7.28
CA PHE A 784 -19.68 -41.06 5.94
C PHE A 784 -18.44 -41.81 5.44
N LYS A 785 -18.58 -43.05 5.02
CA LYS A 785 -17.45 -43.93 4.64
C LYS A 785 -16.30 -43.90 5.68
N GLY A 786 -16.64 -43.88 6.98
CA GLY A 786 -15.68 -43.82 8.10
C GLY A 786 -15.05 -42.50 8.39
N LYS A 787 -15.37 -41.40 7.67
CA LYS A 787 -14.84 -40.08 7.84
C LYS A 787 -15.89 -39.09 8.37
N SER A 788 -15.54 -38.31 9.39
CA SER A 788 -16.33 -37.19 9.92
C SER A 788 -16.24 -35.95 9.00
N ILE A 789 -17.06 -34.94 9.26
CA ILE A 789 -17.00 -33.68 8.51
C ILE A 789 -15.67 -32.94 8.71
N ALA A 790 -15.03 -33.07 9.86
CA ALA A 790 -13.68 -32.51 10.09
C ALA A 790 -12.63 -33.24 9.25
N ASP A 791 -12.69 -34.58 9.18
CA ASP A 791 -11.79 -35.36 8.31
C ASP A 791 -11.94 -34.95 6.84
N VAL A 792 -13.17 -34.64 6.37
CA VAL A 792 -13.42 -34.14 5.02
C VAL A 792 -12.77 -32.79 4.77
N LEU A 793 -12.78 -31.88 5.76
CA LEU A 793 -12.11 -30.59 5.64
C LEU A 793 -10.57 -30.73 5.59
N GLU A 794 -10.03 -31.78 6.21
CA GLU A 794 -8.58 -32.09 6.19
C GLU A 794 -8.13 -32.88 4.95
N MET A 795 -9.07 -33.41 4.15
CA MET A 795 -8.72 -34.05 2.88
C MET A 795 -8.13 -33.06 1.89
N THR A 796 -7.23 -33.54 1.04
CA THR A 796 -6.86 -32.79 -0.17
C THR A 796 -8.04 -32.69 -1.11
N VAL A 797 -8.02 -31.74 -2.04
CA VAL A 797 -9.06 -31.61 -3.06
C VAL A 797 -9.12 -32.88 -3.93
N GLU A 798 -7.97 -33.48 -4.25
CA GLU A 798 -7.87 -34.76 -4.98
C GLU A 798 -8.58 -35.90 -4.21
N ASP A 799 -8.26 -36.08 -2.93
CA ASP A 799 -8.91 -37.13 -2.11
C ASP A 799 -10.41 -36.89 -1.99
N ALA A 800 -10.83 -35.62 -1.80
CA ALA A 800 -12.24 -35.27 -1.71
C ALA A 800 -13.01 -35.52 -3.03
N GLN A 801 -12.36 -35.28 -4.16
CA GLN A 801 -12.91 -35.56 -5.49
C GLN A 801 -13.26 -37.09 -5.62
N VAL A 802 -12.32 -37.94 -5.24
CA VAL A 802 -12.50 -39.41 -5.26
C VAL A 802 -13.55 -39.83 -4.21
N PHE A 803 -13.48 -39.28 -2.99
CA PHE A 803 -14.38 -39.61 -1.89
C PHE A 803 -15.84 -39.30 -2.21
N PHE A 804 -16.10 -38.17 -2.89
CA PHE A 804 -17.45 -37.73 -3.29
C PHE A 804 -17.79 -38.02 -4.75
N GLN A 805 -17.11 -38.96 -5.40
CA GLN A 805 -17.34 -39.34 -6.82
C GLN A 805 -18.81 -39.56 -7.15
N ALA A 806 -19.58 -40.20 -6.24
CA ALA A 806 -21.01 -40.47 -6.39
C ALA A 806 -21.93 -39.27 -6.04
N VAL A 807 -21.39 -38.12 -5.68
CA VAL A 807 -22.18 -36.92 -5.24
C VAL A 807 -21.89 -35.76 -6.20
N PRO A 808 -22.64 -35.62 -7.32
CA PRO A 808 -22.31 -34.65 -8.40
C PRO A 808 -22.17 -33.20 -7.88
N SER A 809 -23.02 -32.75 -6.98
CA SER A 809 -23.03 -31.39 -6.47
C SER A 809 -21.76 -31.01 -5.69
N ILE A 810 -21.03 -31.96 -5.12
CA ILE A 810 -19.75 -31.78 -4.45
C ILE A 810 -18.63 -32.02 -5.45
N ARG A 811 -18.70 -33.12 -6.22
CA ARG A 811 -17.71 -33.54 -7.20
C ARG A 811 -17.40 -32.40 -8.19
N GLU A 812 -18.42 -31.79 -8.81
CA GLU A 812 -18.23 -30.66 -9.75
C GLU A 812 -17.42 -29.51 -9.19
N LYS A 813 -17.54 -29.25 -7.89
CA LYS A 813 -16.76 -28.20 -7.22
C LYS A 813 -15.31 -28.61 -7.00
N MET A 814 -15.08 -29.90 -6.68
CA MET A 814 -13.72 -30.45 -6.55
C MET A 814 -13.06 -30.54 -7.94
N ASP A 815 -13.79 -30.96 -8.96
CA ASP A 815 -13.31 -30.99 -10.35
C ASP A 815 -12.83 -29.62 -10.82
N ALA A 816 -13.58 -28.56 -10.48
CA ALA A 816 -13.19 -27.19 -10.82
C ALA A 816 -11.91 -26.73 -10.12
N LEU A 817 -11.66 -27.16 -8.87
CA LEU A 817 -10.43 -26.89 -8.15
C LEU A 817 -9.23 -27.68 -8.72
N VAL A 818 -9.42 -28.96 -9.07
CA VAL A 818 -8.39 -29.78 -9.72
C VAL A 818 -7.97 -29.18 -11.08
N ARG A 819 -8.94 -28.73 -11.87
CA ARG A 819 -8.69 -28.11 -13.19
C ARG A 819 -7.81 -26.87 -13.14
N VAL A 820 -7.88 -26.10 -12.06
CA VAL A 820 -7.01 -24.94 -11.87
C VAL A 820 -5.67 -25.30 -11.19
N GLY A 821 -5.35 -26.60 -11.04
CA GLY A 821 -4.10 -27.06 -10.42
C GLY A 821 -4.04 -26.86 -8.90
N LEU A 822 -5.17 -27.03 -8.21
CA LEU A 822 -5.27 -26.95 -6.74
C LEU A 822 -5.69 -28.30 -6.12
N ASP A 823 -5.25 -29.41 -6.72
CA ASP A 823 -5.48 -30.79 -6.27
C ASP A 823 -4.88 -31.08 -4.88
N TYR A 824 -3.75 -30.47 -4.58
CA TYR A 824 -2.94 -30.67 -3.37
C TYR A 824 -3.41 -29.91 -2.13
N ILE A 825 -4.17 -28.79 -2.26
CA ILE A 825 -4.63 -28.01 -1.09
C ILE A 825 -5.71 -28.77 -0.33
N LYS A 826 -5.81 -28.52 1.00
CA LYS A 826 -6.89 -29.08 1.81
C LYS A 826 -8.20 -28.35 1.54
N VAL A 827 -9.31 -29.10 1.49
CA VAL A 827 -10.68 -28.56 1.29
C VAL A 827 -11.04 -27.51 2.32
N GLY A 828 -10.60 -27.70 3.57
CA GLY A 828 -10.80 -26.80 4.72
C GLY A 828 -9.61 -25.90 5.02
N GLN A 829 -8.61 -25.79 4.15
CA GLN A 829 -7.43 -24.94 4.36
C GLN A 829 -7.82 -23.49 4.65
N GLN A 830 -7.23 -22.90 5.65
CA GLN A 830 -7.57 -21.52 6.03
C GLN A 830 -7.18 -20.53 4.93
N ALA A 831 -8.05 -19.56 4.67
CA ALA A 831 -7.81 -18.53 3.65
C ALA A 831 -6.52 -17.72 3.88
N THR A 832 -6.11 -17.59 5.13
CA THR A 832 -4.91 -16.85 5.55
C THR A 832 -3.60 -17.58 5.30
N THR A 833 -3.65 -18.91 5.05
CA THR A 833 -2.48 -19.75 4.75
C THR A 833 -2.31 -20.02 3.25
N LEU A 834 -3.27 -19.58 2.42
CA LEU A 834 -3.15 -19.67 0.96
C LEU A 834 -2.21 -18.58 0.44
N SER A 835 -1.37 -18.92 -0.52
CA SER A 835 -0.60 -17.95 -1.30
C SER A 835 -1.55 -17.08 -2.16
N GLY A 836 -1.05 -15.92 -2.63
CA GLY A 836 -1.84 -15.04 -3.51
C GLY A 836 -2.32 -15.74 -4.78
N GLY A 837 -1.45 -16.55 -5.41
CA GLY A 837 -1.78 -17.34 -6.60
C GLY A 837 -2.80 -18.45 -6.32
N GLU A 838 -2.69 -19.15 -5.18
CA GLU A 838 -3.69 -20.14 -4.77
C GLU A 838 -5.06 -19.50 -4.52
N ALA A 839 -5.10 -18.38 -3.82
CA ALA A 839 -6.33 -17.63 -3.58
C ALA A 839 -7.00 -17.20 -4.89
N GLN A 840 -6.22 -16.73 -5.85
CA GLN A 840 -6.68 -16.34 -7.18
C GLN A 840 -7.25 -17.54 -7.96
N ARG A 841 -6.57 -18.70 -7.94
CA ARG A 841 -7.05 -19.93 -8.58
C ARG A 841 -8.32 -20.47 -7.92
N VAL A 842 -8.48 -20.36 -6.60
CA VAL A 842 -9.74 -20.67 -5.90
C VAL A 842 -10.88 -19.77 -6.39
N LYS A 843 -10.61 -18.46 -6.63
CA LYS A 843 -11.61 -17.54 -7.22
C LYS A 843 -12.00 -17.97 -8.63
N LEU A 844 -11.01 -18.32 -9.45
CA LEU A 844 -11.23 -18.80 -10.82
C LEU A 844 -12.06 -20.08 -10.85
N SER A 845 -11.77 -21.08 -9.99
CA SER A 845 -12.52 -22.33 -9.91
C SER A 845 -14.01 -22.13 -9.62
N LYS A 846 -14.35 -21.12 -8.80
CA LYS A 846 -15.75 -20.76 -8.53
C LYS A 846 -16.49 -20.29 -9.77
N GLU A 847 -15.82 -19.53 -10.64
CA GLU A 847 -16.44 -19.03 -11.88
C GLU A 847 -16.57 -20.14 -12.94
N LEU A 848 -15.59 -21.06 -13.00
CA LEU A 848 -15.69 -22.25 -13.85
C LEU A 848 -16.88 -23.16 -13.51
N ALA A 849 -17.19 -23.27 -12.21
CA ALA A 849 -18.32 -24.08 -11.73
C ALA A 849 -19.70 -23.44 -12.00
N ARG A 850 -19.74 -22.24 -12.62
CA ARG A 850 -20.99 -21.52 -12.96
C ARG A 850 -21.30 -21.66 -14.45
N ARG A 851 -22.60 -21.60 -14.79
CA ARG A 851 -22.99 -21.51 -16.20
C ARG A 851 -22.53 -20.18 -16.78
N SER A 852 -21.81 -20.27 -17.89
CA SER A 852 -21.36 -19.10 -18.65
C SER A 852 -22.53 -18.50 -19.46
N THR A 853 -22.60 -17.16 -19.52
CA THR A 853 -23.53 -16.44 -20.38
C THR A 853 -22.90 -16.09 -21.75
N GLY A 854 -21.57 -16.27 -21.90
CA GLY A 854 -20.82 -15.88 -23.08
C GLY A 854 -20.64 -14.38 -23.25
N ARG A 855 -21.01 -13.56 -22.27
CA ARG A 855 -20.86 -12.09 -22.29
C ARG A 855 -20.27 -11.52 -21.02
N THR A 856 -19.47 -12.32 -20.31
CA THR A 856 -18.77 -11.89 -19.11
C THR A 856 -17.38 -11.36 -19.47
N LEU A 857 -16.98 -10.25 -18.85
CA LEU A 857 -15.61 -9.76 -18.87
C LEU A 857 -14.88 -10.23 -17.62
N TYR A 858 -13.90 -11.09 -17.79
CA TYR A 858 -12.98 -11.49 -16.72
C TYR A 858 -11.72 -10.64 -16.78
N ILE A 859 -11.30 -10.12 -15.64
CA ILE A 859 -10.06 -9.37 -15.50
C ILE A 859 -9.19 -10.08 -14.47
N LEU A 860 -7.95 -10.43 -14.85
CA LEU A 860 -6.98 -11.10 -13.99
C LEU A 860 -5.71 -10.27 -13.89
N ASP A 861 -5.20 -10.12 -12.68
CA ASP A 861 -3.97 -9.40 -12.41
C ASP A 861 -2.86 -10.42 -12.08
N GLU A 862 -1.89 -10.53 -12.98
CA GLU A 862 -0.71 -11.41 -12.91
C GLU A 862 -1.05 -12.85 -12.44
N PRO A 863 -1.92 -13.59 -13.15
CA PRO A 863 -2.41 -14.89 -12.69
C PRO A 863 -1.35 -16.01 -12.69
N THR A 864 -0.19 -15.80 -13.32
CA THR A 864 0.91 -16.78 -13.34
C THR A 864 1.92 -16.61 -12.21
N THR A 865 1.67 -15.66 -11.30
CA THR A 865 2.52 -15.43 -10.13
C THR A 865 2.71 -16.70 -9.31
N GLY A 866 3.97 -17.10 -9.08
CA GLY A 866 4.33 -18.29 -8.29
C GLY A 866 3.99 -19.62 -8.95
N LEU A 867 3.80 -19.65 -10.26
CA LEU A 867 3.49 -20.85 -11.00
C LEU A 867 4.69 -21.40 -11.77
N HIS A 868 4.90 -22.69 -11.63
CA HIS A 868 5.81 -23.45 -12.50
C HIS A 868 5.24 -23.52 -13.93
N PHE A 869 6.07 -23.70 -14.95
CA PHE A 869 5.69 -23.81 -16.38
C PHE A 869 4.50 -24.75 -16.63
N GLU A 870 4.48 -25.92 -15.98
CA GLU A 870 3.38 -26.90 -16.11
C GLU A 870 2.08 -26.37 -15.51
N ASP A 871 2.13 -25.64 -14.41
CA ASP A 871 0.94 -25.02 -13.79
C ASP A 871 0.43 -23.86 -14.66
N VAL A 872 1.34 -23.10 -15.30
CA VAL A 872 0.98 -22.06 -16.30
C VAL A 872 0.26 -22.69 -17.49
N ARG A 873 0.74 -23.82 -18.00
CA ARG A 873 0.07 -24.55 -19.11
C ARG A 873 -1.37 -24.93 -18.75
N LYS A 874 -1.58 -25.53 -17.57
CA LYS A 874 -2.92 -25.91 -17.08
C LYS A 874 -3.82 -24.67 -16.91
N LEU A 875 -3.29 -23.57 -16.37
CA LEU A 875 -4.04 -22.33 -16.23
C LEU A 875 -4.47 -21.77 -17.58
N LEU A 876 -3.59 -21.78 -18.58
CA LEU A 876 -3.89 -21.30 -19.93
C LEU A 876 -5.01 -22.10 -20.59
N GLU A 877 -5.05 -23.42 -20.42
CA GLU A 877 -6.14 -24.27 -20.92
C GLU A 877 -7.49 -23.77 -20.37
N VAL A 878 -7.56 -23.48 -19.09
CA VAL A 878 -8.77 -22.96 -18.43
C VAL A 878 -9.16 -21.57 -18.96
N LEU A 879 -8.20 -20.64 -19.09
CA LEU A 879 -8.46 -19.29 -19.58
C LEU A 879 -8.92 -19.29 -21.04
N HIS A 880 -8.32 -20.12 -21.87
CA HIS A 880 -8.74 -20.28 -23.28
C HIS A 880 -10.14 -20.90 -23.38
N GLU A 881 -10.50 -21.88 -22.55
CA GLU A 881 -11.85 -22.42 -22.49
C GLU A 881 -12.91 -21.38 -22.14
N LEU A 882 -12.60 -20.47 -21.17
CA LEU A 882 -13.51 -19.35 -20.86
C LEU A 882 -13.74 -18.46 -22.08
N VAL A 883 -12.73 -18.23 -22.92
CA VAL A 883 -12.87 -17.44 -24.15
C VAL A 883 -13.69 -18.20 -25.19
N GLU A 884 -13.48 -19.51 -25.34
CA GLU A 884 -14.21 -20.36 -26.27
C GLU A 884 -15.71 -20.42 -25.99
N THR A 885 -16.10 -20.26 -24.71
CA THR A 885 -17.51 -20.13 -24.33
C THR A 885 -18.09 -18.71 -24.61
N GLY A 886 -17.38 -17.86 -25.35
CA GLY A 886 -17.82 -16.53 -25.81
C GLY A 886 -17.44 -15.36 -24.89
N ASN A 887 -16.86 -15.62 -23.73
CA ASN A 887 -16.45 -14.56 -22.80
C ASN A 887 -15.20 -13.80 -23.28
N THR A 888 -14.93 -12.68 -22.65
CA THR A 888 -13.71 -11.91 -22.84
C THR A 888 -12.83 -12.06 -21.61
N VAL A 889 -11.57 -12.42 -21.80
CA VAL A 889 -10.57 -12.53 -20.74
C VAL A 889 -9.50 -11.48 -20.96
N VAL A 890 -9.32 -10.59 -20.01
CA VAL A 890 -8.26 -9.55 -20.01
C VAL A 890 -7.28 -9.89 -18.87
N VAL A 891 -6.02 -10.06 -19.22
CA VAL A 891 -4.97 -10.44 -18.27
C VAL A 891 -3.89 -9.35 -18.27
N ILE A 892 -3.51 -8.86 -17.09
CA ILE A 892 -2.28 -8.09 -16.93
C ILE A 892 -1.16 -9.12 -16.73
N GLU A 893 -0.15 -9.14 -17.61
CA GLU A 893 0.89 -10.17 -17.57
C GLU A 893 2.27 -9.70 -18.01
N HIS A 894 3.27 -10.39 -17.45
CA HIS A 894 4.69 -10.26 -17.81
C HIS A 894 5.28 -11.56 -18.36
N ASN A 895 4.63 -12.69 -18.07
CA ASN A 895 5.06 -14.01 -18.52
C ASN A 895 4.92 -14.13 -20.04
N LEU A 896 6.03 -14.31 -20.75
CA LEU A 896 6.07 -14.39 -22.20
C LEU A 896 5.31 -15.62 -22.75
N ASP A 897 5.27 -16.71 -22.01
CA ASP A 897 4.51 -17.91 -22.39
C ASP A 897 3.01 -17.64 -22.44
N VAL A 898 2.49 -16.80 -21.56
CA VAL A 898 1.09 -16.34 -21.61
C VAL A 898 0.89 -15.36 -22.76
N ILE A 899 1.77 -14.37 -22.87
CA ILE A 899 1.64 -13.28 -23.86
C ILE A 899 1.67 -13.83 -25.28
N LYS A 900 2.54 -14.83 -25.58
CA LYS A 900 2.58 -15.44 -26.92
C LYS A 900 1.31 -16.17 -27.31
N THR A 901 0.45 -16.59 -26.34
CA THR A 901 -0.82 -17.26 -26.60
C THR A 901 -1.98 -16.29 -26.78
N ALA A 902 -1.81 -14.99 -26.51
CA ALA A 902 -2.87 -13.98 -26.58
C ALA A 902 -3.41 -13.77 -28.01
N ASP A 903 -4.69 -13.45 -28.13
CA ASP A 903 -5.29 -13.02 -29.40
C ASP A 903 -5.03 -11.54 -29.67
N TRP A 904 -4.83 -10.74 -28.61
CA TRP A 904 -4.65 -9.29 -28.67
C TRP A 904 -3.78 -8.80 -27.52
N ILE A 905 -2.88 -7.88 -27.81
CA ILE A 905 -1.98 -7.27 -26.83
C ILE A 905 -2.21 -5.76 -26.81
N ILE A 906 -2.17 -5.18 -25.61
CA ILE A 906 -2.09 -3.74 -25.37
C ILE A 906 -0.82 -3.52 -24.54
N ASP A 907 0.23 -2.99 -25.18
CA ASP A 907 1.53 -2.76 -24.54
C ASP A 907 1.66 -1.31 -24.09
N ILE A 908 1.90 -1.11 -22.77
CA ILE A 908 1.90 0.21 -22.11
C ILE A 908 3.31 0.52 -21.61
N GLY A 909 3.78 1.72 -21.94
CA GLY A 909 5.11 2.18 -21.59
C GLY A 909 5.34 3.61 -22.00
N PRO A 910 6.54 3.96 -22.56
CA PRO A 910 7.72 3.07 -22.72
C PRO A 910 8.45 2.76 -21.42
N GLU A 911 8.32 3.63 -20.40
CA GLU A 911 8.99 3.51 -19.10
C GLU A 911 7.98 3.43 -17.94
N GLY A 912 8.46 3.30 -16.71
CA GLY A 912 7.64 3.39 -15.50
C GLY A 912 7.38 4.83 -15.05
N GLY A 913 6.35 5.05 -14.20
CA GLY A 913 6.02 6.34 -13.60
C GLY A 913 5.74 7.43 -14.61
N ASP A 914 6.35 8.60 -14.46
CA ASP A 914 6.14 9.77 -15.35
C ASP A 914 6.61 9.53 -16.79
N GLY A 915 7.58 8.63 -16.99
CA GLY A 915 8.07 8.23 -18.32
C GLY A 915 7.14 7.27 -19.04
N GLY A 916 6.13 6.72 -18.34
CA GLY A 916 5.16 5.77 -18.84
C GLY A 916 3.82 6.40 -19.24
N GLY A 917 2.79 5.59 -19.18
CA GLY A 917 1.41 6.01 -19.36
C GLY A 917 0.99 6.24 -20.81
N GLU A 918 1.74 5.71 -21.75
CA GLU A 918 1.44 5.77 -23.20
C GLU A 918 1.23 4.34 -23.74
N ILE A 919 0.45 4.23 -24.81
CA ILE A 919 0.32 2.96 -25.53
C ILE A 919 1.47 2.89 -26.53
N VAL A 920 2.35 1.91 -26.34
CA VAL A 920 3.53 1.70 -27.21
C VAL A 920 3.16 0.86 -28.44
N ALA A 921 2.35 -0.17 -28.24
CA ALA A 921 1.90 -1.06 -29.31
C ALA A 921 0.52 -1.65 -29.01
N ILE A 922 -0.27 -1.88 -30.05
CA ILE A 922 -1.55 -2.61 -29.98
C ILE A 922 -1.64 -3.54 -31.16
N GLY A 923 -2.12 -4.76 -30.95
CA GLY A 923 -2.39 -5.71 -32.02
C GLY A 923 -2.19 -7.16 -31.59
N THR A 924 -2.03 -8.02 -32.58
CA THR A 924 -1.67 -9.43 -32.32
C THR A 924 -0.22 -9.52 -31.82
N PRO A 925 0.18 -10.62 -31.16
CA PRO A 925 1.56 -10.83 -30.73
C PRO A 925 2.58 -10.60 -31.84
N GLU A 926 2.26 -11.05 -33.06
CA GLU A 926 3.11 -10.90 -34.24
C GLU A 926 3.26 -9.42 -34.69
N THR A 927 2.22 -8.61 -34.44
CA THR A 927 2.24 -7.17 -34.75
C THR A 927 3.08 -6.41 -33.71
N VAL A 928 2.93 -6.76 -32.44
CA VAL A 928 3.69 -6.15 -31.33
C VAL A 928 5.17 -6.49 -31.43
N ALA A 929 5.51 -7.74 -31.79
CA ALA A 929 6.90 -8.20 -31.99
C ALA A 929 7.66 -7.46 -33.09
N LYS A 930 6.95 -6.83 -34.04
CA LYS A 930 7.55 -6.00 -35.11
C LYS A 930 7.83 -4.56 -34.66
N ASN A 931 7.28 -4.13 -33.52
CA ASN A 931 7.45 -2.75 -33.03
C ASN A 931 8.75 -2.64 -32.21
N ALA A 932 9.76 -2.00 -32.76
CA ALA A 932 11.06 -1.80 -32.11
C ALA A 932 11.00 -0.97 -30.82
N LYS A 933 9.93 -0.18 -30.59
CA LYS A 933 9.75 0.61 -29.37
C LYS A 933 9.13 -0.21 -28.21
N SER A 934 8.58 -1.38 -28.50
CA SER A 934 7.97 -2.25 -27.50
C SER A 934 9.05 -3.17 -26.91
N TYR A 935 9.37 -3.01 -25.65
CA TYR A 935 10.23 -3.95 -24.92
C TYR A 935 9.63 -5.36 -24.91
N THR A 936 8.34 -5.47 -24.59
CA THR A 936 7.62 -6.75 -24.68
C THR A 936 7.76 -7.36 -26.07
N GLY A 937 7.62 -6.56 -27.13
CA GLY A 937 7.77 -7.01 -28.52
C GLY A 937 9.16 -7.55 -28.85
N GLN A 938 10.21 -6.94 -28.30
CA GLN A 938 11.60 -7.38 -28.50
C GLN A 938 11.83 -8.79 -27.94
N TYR A 939 11.44 -9.06 -26.69
CA TYR A 939 11.54 -10.40 -26.07
C TYR A 939 10.59 -11.42 -26.73
N LEU A 940 9.40 -10.98 -27.15
CA LEU A 940 8.42 -11.86 -27.78
C LEU A 940 8.85 -12.38 -29.15
N LYS A 941 9.69 -11.63 -29.87
CA LYS A 941 10.16 -11.97 -31.22
C LYS A 941 10.80 -13.34 -31.29
N ASP A 942 11.64 -13.67 -30.32
CA ASP A 942 12.35 -14.96 -30.27
C ASP A 942 11.42 -16.10 -29.91
N MET A 943 10.37 -15.84 -29.14
CA MET A 943 9.37 -16.83 -28.71
C MET A 943 8.37 -17.19 -29.84
N LEU A 944 8.11 -16.28 -30.77
CA LEU A 944 7.20 -16.48 -31.90
C LEU A 944 7.88 -17.13 -33.11
N THR A 945 9.20 -17.13 -33.15
CA THR A 945 9.96 -17.80 -34.20
C THR A 945 9.95 -19.32 -33.91
N PRO A 946 9.44 -20.19 -34.82
CA PRO A 946 9.46 -21.61 -34.56
C PRO A 946 10.88 -22.05 -34.24
N ARG A 947 11.16 -22.53 -33.03
CA ARG A 947 12.41 -23.23 -32.73
C ARG A 947 12.45 -24.43 -33.66
N ARG A 948 13.34 -24.44 -34.65
CA ARG A 948 13.66 -25.64 -35.38
C ARG A 948 14.17 -26.68 -34.35
N VAL A 949 13.36 -27.64 -34.02
CA VAL A 949 13.81 -28.81 -33.27
C VAL A 949 14.93 -29.40 -34.14
N ALA A 950 16.15 -29.29 -33.69
CA ALA A 950 17.23 -30.01 -34.28
C ALA A 950 16.89 -31.49 -34.09
N ALA A 951 16.41 -32.10 -35.16
CA ALA A 951 16.31 -33.54 -35.24
C ALA A 951 17.74 -34.08 -35.28
N GLU A 952 18.21 -34.61 -34.15
CA GLU A 952 19.30 -35.60 -34.07
C GLU A 952 18.89 -36.68 -33.07
#